data_0a73fe0040ff6215ebd845772ab0682d
#
_entry.id   0a73fe0040ff6215ebd845772ab0682d
#
_cell.length_a   1.000
_cell.length_b   1.000
_cell.length_c   1.000
_cell.angle_alpha   90.00
_cell.angle_beta   90.00
_cell.angle_gamma   90.00
#
_symmetry.space_group_name_H-M   'P 1'
#
loop_
_entity.id
_entity.type
_entity.pdbx_description
1 polymer ?
#
loop_
_entity_poly.entity_id
_entity_poly.type
_entity_poly.pdbx_seq_one_letter_code
_entity_poly.pdbx_strand_id
1 'polypeptide(L)'
;MVLGWAAAALAGTGIGLADHPFAELAVARPEAPAASESVSVPGPFRLVGVVGGARAYEAPLPVRPRSLFFDSPPEGMSVRRGSTSFRFGGDVEDSAVPNTWDFSADSLTVRIKGDAPAPKPGDVILTYPAAEEREDSLWRARSEEPEGPAGDAAFVVRSAQVDDVTRRGLYLPAPSNAGWDVAVPADGVLRFKASVLPAEMTDAIRSDGATIEVRVDGSVEKVVRVREREFQDVRVPLAEWGGRTVRLTVTTTDGDTRRDHVFIAEPTIYVPSAAPKRTVLVFIDTLRRDHLGVYGHTRGASPKIDRWAEGAVVFEDARSVAPWTLPSSRAALSGLQPEFWDGATTLPMRLAAKGWATAAYVGNVYLSSNFDMSGGWGEHGCINWPYSRVEVDRAINFLDQHEDQDSLVMVHLMDLHLPYKEPASYRHLYEGAPPANLPESFNRNALLSAARGQPDAIREYLTARYDQNLRYIDDQVARLVAAAGEDATVVLFADHGEEFFDHGELEHGHTLYDELLRIPLIVRAPGLAPRRVPTPVSLIDLTPTVLDLLGLGDTKLQGHSLVRAARGEADPLLAMRPITFGRPLYGNEAWGSLARGEKYISRSGEELLFDLKKDPEEAKNLRPRRDAATARDALARGIGRGVGVGYRLAPRGKGSGPFEVELHVPGGIAEAWVGDDPTNKSEASITRVDDDTIRASFTSLRGFHREVFAVPRGDAAAIAPTVTVRVARPGAEAVSLEGLPFDGEGRPLARLSGQGRTMEVTYAALPLPAGTAAVGADDEQAAALCALGYMDNCD
;
A
#
# COMPACT_ATOMS: atom_id res chain seq x y z
N MET A 1 -33.28 -8.69 1.14
CA MET A 1 -33.54 -9.39 -0.14
C MET A 1 -32.48 -10.48 -0.24
N VAL A 2 -32.82 -11.69 0.09
CA VAL A 2 -31.92 -12.86 0.09
C VAL A 2 -31.74 -13.27 -1.37
N LEU A 3 -30.60 -12.98 -1.95
CA LEU A 3 -30.22 -13.51 -3.25
C LEU A 3 -29.71 -14.93 -3.04
N GLY A 4 -30.54 -15.92 -3.42
CA GLY A 4 -30.13 -17.30 -3.47
C GLY A 4 -28.98 -17.50 -4.47
N TRP A 5 -27.83 -17.92 -3.99
CA TRP A 5 -26.75 -18.43 -4.82
C TRP A 5 -27.11 -19.82 -5.29
N ALA A 6 -27.46 -19.92 -6.56
CA ALA A 6 -27.60 -21.23 -7.21
C ALA A 6 -26.22 -21.91 -7.22
N ALA A 7 -26.13 -23.07 -6.58
CA ALA A 7 -24.96 -23.94 -6.62
C ALA A 7 -24.69 -24.38 -8.06
N ALA A 8 -23.82 -23.69 -8.75
CA ALA A 8 -23.21 -24.20 -9.99
C ALA A 8 -22.13 -25.19 -9.55
N ALA A 9 -22.40 -26.47 -9.71
CA ALA A 9 -21.42 -27.53 -9.58
C ALA A 9 -20.34 -27.32 -10.65
N LEU A 10 -19.25 -26.62 -10.29
CA LEU A 10 -18.03 -26.57 -11.06
C LEU A 10 -17.08 -27.60 -10.47
N ALA A 11 -16.93 -28.71 -11.18
CA ALA A 11 -15.91 -29.71 -10.88
C ALA A 11 -14.53 -29.04 -10.85
N GLY A 12 -13.82 -29.17 -9.73
CA GLY A 12 -12.42 -28.73 -9.59
C GLY A 12 -12.18 -27.40 -8.90
N THR A 13 -13.17 -26.75 -8.28
CA THR A 13 -12.97 -25.52 -7.51
C THR A 13 -13.01 -25.78 -6.01
N GLY A 14 -12.02 -25.26 -5.29
CA GLY A 14 -12.01 -25.28 -3.84
C GLY A 14 -12.98 -24.26 -3.22
N ILE A 15 -13.17 -24.32 -1.92
CA ILE A 15 -14.05 -23.46 -1.14
C ILE A 15 -13.24 -22.85 0.02
N GLY A 16 -13.10 -21.54 0.04
CA GLY A 16 -12.55 -20.81 1.18
C GLY A 16 -13.63 -20.64 2.24
N LEU A 17 -13.52 -21.31 3.38
CA LEU A 17 -14.55 -21.31 4.42
C LEU A 17 -14.68 -19.96 5.15
N ALA A 18 -13.65 -19.15 5.21
CA ALA A 18 -13.71 -17.80 5.78
C ALA A 18 -14.65 -16.87 5.01
N ASP A 19 -14.89 -17.15 3.72
CA ASP A 19 -15.79 -16.38 2.86
C ASP A 19 -17.14 -17.09 2.62
N HIS A 20 -17.33 -18.28 3.20
CA HIS A 20 -18.54 -19.06 3.04
C HIS A 20 -19.54 -18.75 4.18
N PRO A 21 -20.83 -18.59 3.91
CA PRO A 21 -21.81 -18.29 4.94
C PRO A 21 -21.85 -19.36 6.04
N PHE A 22 -21.86 -18.92 7.30
CA PHE A 22 -22.03 -19.82 8.43
C PHE A 22 -23.47 -20.34 8.48
N ALA A 23 -23.63 -21.64 8.67
CA ALA A 23 -24.92 -22.26 8.97
C ALA A 23 -25.20 -22.29 10.48
N GLU A 24 -24.13 -22.30 11.28
CA GLU A 24 -24.15 -22.24 12.73
C GLU A 24 -22.94 -21.49 13.23
N LEU A 25 -23.12 -20.61 14.21
CA LEU A 25 -22.03 -19.88 14.84
C LEU A 25 -22.36 -19.58 16.29
N ALA A 26 -21.53 -20.09 17.20
CA ALA A 26 -21.57 -19.77 18.63
C ALA A 26 -20.16 -19.49 19.10
N VAL A 27 -19.92 -18.29 19.59
CA VAL A 27 -18.59 -17.80 19.96
C VAL A 27 -18.56 -17.35 21.40
N ALA A 28 -17.52 -17.73 22.12
CA ALA A 28 -17.29 -17.24 23.48
C ALA A 28 -17.22 -15.71 23.49
N ARG A 29 -17.84 -15.10 24.50
CA ARG A 29 -17.76 -13.66 24.75
C ARG A 29 -16.97 -13.38 26.01
N PRO A 30 -16.15 -12.32 26.07
CA PRO A 30 -15.45 -11.94 27.28
C PRO A 30 -16.44 -11.55 28.38
N GLU A 31 -16.00 -11.75 29.61
CA GLU A 31 -16.67 -11.12 30.77
C GLU A 31 -16.42 -9.60 30.76
N ALA A 32 -17.14 -8.87 31.64
CA ALA A 32 -16.95 -7.43 31.78
C ALA A 32 -15.48 -7.09 32.08
N PRO A 33 -14.96 -5.97 31.55
CA PRO A 33 -13.56 -5.61 31.69
C PRO A 33 -13.17 -5.53 33.16
N ALA A 34 -12.00 -6.07 33.47
CA ALA A 34 -11.39 -6.03 34.79
C ALA A 34 -10.90 -4.60 35.14
N ALA A 35 -10.75 -4.30 36.44
CA ALA A 35 -10.21 -3.02 36.89
C ALA A 35 -8.75 -2.81 36.47
N SER A 36 -8.36 -1.55 36.29
CA SER A 36 -6.97 -1.19 36.01
C SER A 36 -6.05 -1.59 37.19
N GLU A 37 -4.87 -2.07 36.88
CA GLU A 37 -3.82 -2.40 37.82
C GLU A 37 -2.71 -1.34 37.85
N SER A 38 -1.98 -1.26 38.97
CA SER A 38 -0.83 -0.37 39.07
C SER A 38 0.38 -1.15 39.56
N VAL A 39 1.50 -0.95 38.92
CA VAL A 39 2.76 -1.58 39.27
C VAL A 39 3.87 -0.56 39.44
N SER A 40 4.76 -0.78 40.41
CA SER A 40 5.96 0.03 40.56
C SER A 40 6.99 -0.35 39.50
N VAL A 41 7.56 0.65 38.83
CA VAL A 41 8.66 0.43 37.89
C VAL A 41 9.91 0.00 38.65
N PRO A 42 10.49 -1.17 38.38
CA PRO A 42 11.51 -1.77 39.24
C PRO A 42 12.86 -1.05 39.21
N GLY A 43 13.13 -0.21 38.22
CA GLY A 43 14.47 0.37 38.02
C GLY A 43 15.51 -0.70 37.68
N PRO A 44 16.80 -0.36 37.64
CA PRO A 44 17.39 0.95 37.91
C PRO A 44 17.02 1.99 36.82
N PHE A 45 16.92 3.28 37.23
CA PHE A 45 16.72 4.37 36.28
C PHE A 45 18.06 4.89 35.80
N ARG A 46 18.27 4.86 34.50
CA ARG A 46 19.47 5.36 33.80
C ARG A 46 19.16 6.71 33.17
N LEU A 47 20.05 7.70 33.33
CA LEU A 47 19.95 8.98 32.63
C LEU A 47 20.25 8.77 31.13
N VAL A 48 19.34 9.16 30.26
CA VAL A 48 19.47 9.00 28.80
C VAL A 48 19.56 10.34 28.07
N GLY A 49 19.10 11.45 28.67
CA GLY A 49 19.17 12.76 28.04
C GLY A 49 18.97 13.94 29.01
N VAL A 50 19.38 15.13 28.59
CA VAL A 50 19.11 16.40 29.26
C VAL A 50 18.78 17.47 28.23
N VAL A 51 17.52 17.90 28.17
CA VAL A 51 17.05 18.93 27.21
C VAL A 51 16.28 20.01 27.97
N GLY A 52 16.62 21.29 27.74
CA GLY A 52 15.96 22.42 28.39
C GLY A 52 16.06 22.44 29.92
N GLY A 53 17.07 21.80 30.50
CA GLY A 53 17.27 21.66 31.96
C GLY A 53 16.55 20.46 32.59
N ALA A 54 15.58 19.87 31.92
CA ALA A 54 14.89 18.65 32.36
C ALA A 54 15.70 17.40 32.01
N ARG A 55 15.68 16.40 32.89
CA ARG A 55 16.44 15.15 32.76
C ARG A 55 15.50 14.01 32.35
N ALA A 56 15.87 13.26 31.31
CA ALA A 56 15.19 12.05 30.88
C ALA A 56 15.87 10.82 31.52
N TYR A 57 15.04 9.95 32.08
CA TYR A 57 15.47 8.70 32.71
C TYR A 57 14.72 7.53 32.10
N GLU A 58 15.43 6.44 31.92
CA GLU A 58 14.95 5.18 31.37
C GLU A 58 15.03 4.06 32.40
N ALA A 59 14.05 3.18 32.43
CA ALA A 59 14.05 1.96 33.26
C ALA A 59 13.32 0.82 32.54
N PRO A 60 13.60 -0.45 32.87
CA PRO A 60 12.91 -1.58 32.28
C PRO A 60 11.39 -1.46 32.42
N LEU A 61 10.69 -1.68 31.34
CA LEU A 61 9.23 -1.67 31.30
C LEU A 61 8.71 -2.94 31.99
N PRO A 62 7.87 -2.83 33.03
CA PRO A 62 7.37 -4.01 33.77
C PRO A 62 6.33 -4.81 32.99
N VAL A 63 5.83 -4.26 31.87
CA VAL A 63 4.85 -4.88 30.96
C VAL A 63 5.30 -4.67 29.53
N ARG A 64 4.98 -5.59 28.63
CA ARG A 64 5.24 -5.42 27.20
C ARG A 64 4.11 -4.65 26.52
N PRO A 65 4.39 -3.53 25.83
CA PRO A 65 3.39 -2.87 25.01
C PRO A 65 3.08 -3.72 23.78
N ARG A 66 1.92 -3.48 23.21
CA ARG A 66 1.34 -4.24 22.11
C ARG A 66 1.88 -3.87 20.75
N SER A 67 2.15 -2.61 20.55
CA SER A 67 2.66 -2.05 19.31
C SER A 67 3.98 -1.35 19.57
N LEU A 68 4.82 -1.29 18.56
CA LEU A 68 6.14 -0.68 18.62
C LEU A 68 6.10 0.83 18.32
N PHE A 69 4.95 1.36 17.88
CA PHE A 69 4.79 2.76 17.47
C PHE A 69 3.54 3.34 18.11
N PHE A 70 3.71 4.30 19.01
CA PHE A 70 2.59 4.99 19.64
C PHE A 70 2.80 6.51 19.64
N ASP A 71 1.89 7.22 18.99
CA ASP A 71 1.72 8.67 19.16
C ASP A 71 0.79 9.00 20.34
N SER A 72 0.13 8.00 20.89
CA SER A 72 -0.72 8.12 22.09
C SER A 72 -0.43 6.98 23.06
N PRO A 73 -0.63 7.17 24.39
CA PRO A 73 -0.47 6.09 25.34
C PRO A 73 -1.46 4.97 24.98
N PRO A 74 -1.07 3.69 25.11
CA PRO A 74 -2.03 2.60 25.07
C PRO A 74 -3.20 2.93 25.97
N GLU A 75 -4.42 2.67 25.50
CA GLU A 75 -5.63 2.99 26.22
C GLU A 75 -5.57 2.42 27.66
N GLY A 76 -5.91 3.24 28.66
CA GLY A 76 -5.81 2.88 30.05
C GLY A 76 -4.40 2.92 30.67
N MET A 77 -3.35 3.21 29.90
CA MET A 77 -2.00 3.38 30.46
C MET A 77 -1.75 4.80 30.95
N SER A 78 -1.12 4.92 32.11
CA SER A 78 -0.64 6.20 32.64
C SER A 78 0.58 6.01 33.54
N VAL A 79 1.40 7.06 33.64
CA VAL A 79 2.61 7.07 34.49
C VAL A 79 2.50 8.20 35.48
N ARG A 80 2.82 7.90 36.76
CA ARG A 80 2.90 8.90 37.84
C ARG A 80 4.10 8.67 38.75
N ARG A 81 4.54 9.77 39.38
CA ARG A 81 5.54 9.77 40.44
C ARG A 81 5.04 10.62 41.60
N GLY A 82 4.72 9.99 42.74
CA GLY A 82 4.03 10.68 43.82
C GLY A 82 2.69 11.27 43.36
N SER A 83 2.49 12.56 43.52
CA SER A 83 1.32 13.29 43.07
C SER A 83 1.42 13.80 41.61
N THR A 84 2.57 13.66 40.95
CA THR A 84 2.81 14.14 39.61
C THR A 84 2.42 13.08 38.61
N SER A 85 1.45 13.38 37.74
CA SER A 85 1.14 12.59 36.55
C SER A 85 1.96 13.07 35.36
N PHE A 86 2.51 12.17 34.59
CA PHE A 86 3.26 12.47 33.37
C PHE A 86 2.32 12.41 32.17
N ARG A 87 2.52 13.35 31.22
CA ARG A 87 1.83 13.32 29.93
C ARG A 87 2.61 12.37 29.00
N PHE A 88 1.91 11.57 28.23
CA PHE A 88 2.53 10.85 27.13
C PHE A 88 3.00 11.86 26.06
N GLY A 89 4.21 11.70 25.58
CA GLY A 89 4.77 12.58 24.54
C GLY A 89 5.81 11.78 23.79
N GLY A 90 5.71 11.77 22.46
CA GLY A 90 6.70 11.14 21.60
C GLY A 90 8.08 11.71 21.90
N ASP A 91 9.07 10.88 21.85
CA ASP A 91 10.48 11.14 22.11
C ASP A 91 10.82 12.01 23.34
N VAL A 92 10.78 11.38 24.51
CA VAL A 92 11.10 12.03 25.79
C VAL A 92 12.56 12.53 25.82
N GLU A 93 13.47 11.96 25.04
CA GLU A 93 14.87 12.37 25.02
C GLU A 93 15.03 13.76 24.40
N ASP A 94 14.32 14.05 23.32
CA ASP A 94 14.46 15.27 22.54
C ASP A 94 13.43 16.37 22.87
N SER A 95 12.32 16.01 23.51
CA SER A 95 11.27 16.95 23.90
C SER A 95 11.74 17.96 24.94
N ALA A 96 11.50 19.26 24.75
CA ALA A 96 11.72 20.31 25.74
C ALA A 96 10.63 20.35 26.82
N VAL A 97 9.57 19.57 26.73
CA VAL A 97 8.42 19.59 27.63
C VAL A 97 8.71 18.74 28.89
N PRO A 98 8.66 19.30 30.11
CA PRO A 98 8.84 18.54 31.33
C PRO A 98 7.60 17.70 31.68
N ASN A 99 7.79 16.72 32.55
CA ASN A 99 6.75 15.79 33.05
C ASN A 99 6.08 15.00 31.90
N THR A 100 6.88 14.53 30.95
CA THR A 100 6.47 13.64 29.87
C THR A 100 7.01 12.23 30.12
N TRP A 101 6.35 11.26 29.53
CA TRP A 101 6.81 9.87 29.49
C TRP A 101 6.55 9.28 28.11
N ASP A 102 7.34 8.31 27.76
CA ASP A 102 7.13 7.42 26.64
C ASP A 102 7.71 6.02 26.98
N PHE A 103 7.78 5.14 26.00
CA PHE A 103 8.51 3.88 26.13
C PHE A 103 9.32 3.62 24.87
N SER A 104 10.44 2.92 25.04
CA SER A 104 11.22 2.41 23.94
C SER A 104 10.82 0.96 23.70
N ALA A 105 10.32 0.70 22.51
CA ALA A 105 9.92 -0.63 22.09
C ALA A 105 11.12 -1.56 21.86
N ASP A 106 12.22 -1.03 21.35
CA ASP A 106 13.42 -1.80 21.04
C ASP A 106 14.10 -2.32 22.30
N SER A 107 14.18 -1.49 23.34
CA SER A 107 14.80 -1.83 24.62
C SER A 107 13.81 -2.31 25.68
N LEU A 108 12.51 -2.27 25.41
CA LEU A 108 11.44 -2.58 26.37
C LEU A 108 11.60 -1.78 27.68
N THR A 109 11.78 -0.48 27.56
CA THR A 109 12.00 0.41 28.69
C THR A 109 10.95 1.52 28.72
N VAL A 110 10.56 1.96 29.93
CA VAL A 110 9.78 3.18 30.13
C VAL A 110 10.74 4.34 30.32
N ARG A 111 10.51 5.44 29.61
CA ARG A 111 11.28 6.68 29.73
C ARG A 111 10.41 7.76 30.34
N ILE A 112 10.97 8.51 31.30
CA ILE A 112 10.29 9.64 31.95
C ILE A 112 11.20 10.84 31.98
N LYS A 113 10.65 12.04 31.81
CA LYS A 113 11.37 13.30 31.85
C LYS A 113 10.77 14.27 32.87
N GLY A 114 11.60 14.87 33.68
CA GLY A 114 11.18 15.86 34.68
C GLY A 114 12.35 16.61 35.31
N ASP A 115 12.04 17.65 36.05
CA ASP A 115 13.01 18.51 36.75
C ASP A 115 13.47 17.91 38.09
N ALA A 116 12.80 16.85 38.53
CA ALA A 116 13.10 16.17 39.79
C ALA A 116 14.39 15.32 39.73
N PRO A 117 15.03 15.01 40.90
CA PRO A 117 16.18 14.11 40.93
C PRO A 117 15.84 12.71 40.38
N ALA A 118 16.86 11.94 40.04
CA ALA A 118 16.70 10.58 39.53
C ALA A 118 15.70 9.77 40.35
N PRO A 119 14.72 9.10 39.71
CA PRO A 119 13.79 8.24 40.44
C PRO A 119 14.54 7.08 41.07
N LYS A 120 14.07 6.66 42.28
CA LYS A 120 14.51 5.40 42.88
C LYS A 120 13.60 4.26 42.40
N PRO A 121 14.07 3.02 42.46
CA PRO A 121 13.22 1.86 42.27
C PRO A 121 11.92 1.95 43.08
N GLY A 122 10.77 1.82 42.41
CA GLY A 122 9.46 1.94 43.04
C GLY A 122 8.87 3.35 43.16
N ASP A 123 9.62 4.41 42.87
CA ASP A 123 9.11 5.80 42.90
C ASP A 123 8.08 6.07 41.77
N VAL A 124 8.22 5.36 40.64
CA VAL A 124 7.36 5.53 39.46
C VAL A 124 6.33 4.42 39.43
N ILE A 125 5.08 4.80 39.32
CA ILE A 125 3.95 3.89 39.19
C ILE A 125 3.43 3.93 37.78
N LEU A 126 3.39 2.80 37.12
CA LEU A 126 2.71 2.57 35.85
C LEU A 126 1.33 1.97 36.15
N THR A 127 0.29 2.64 35.72
CA THR A 127 -1.09 2.11 35.72
C THR A 127 -1.42 1.63 34.32
N TYR A 128 -2.02 0.46 34.22
CA TYR A 128 -2.42 -0.16 32.97
C TYR A 128 -3.72 -0.97 33.16
N PRO A 129 -4.43 -1.31 32.10
CA PRO A 129 -5.56 -2.22 32.20
C PRO A 129 -5.18 -3.54 32.85
N ALA A 130 -6.14 -4.19 33.48
CA ALA A 130 -5.93 -5.52 34.07
C ALA A 130 -5.47 -6.53 33.01
N ALA A 131 -4.99 -7.69 33.49
CA ALA A 131 -4.31 -8.65 32.61
C ALA A 131 -5.15 -9.06 31.40
N GLU A 132 -6.45 -9.32 31.57
CA GLU A 132 -7.36 -9.71 30.50
C GLU A 132 -7.57 -8.58 29.46
N GLU A 133 -7.59 -7.33 29.86
CA GLU A 133 -7.68 -6.19 28.92
C GLU A 133 -6.35 -5.88 28.23
N ARG A 134 -5.24 -6.10 28.92
CA ARG A 134 -3.89 -5.86 28.38
C ARG A 134 -3.52 -6.79 27.25
N GLU A 135 -4.05 -7.99 27.31
CA GLU A 135 -3.55 -9.08 26.48
C GLU A 135 -4.25 -9.18 25.16
N ASP A 136 -5.37 -8.50 24.95
CA ASP A 136 -6.18 -8.83 23.80
C ASP A 136 -7.10 -7.73 23.27
N SER A 137 -6.64 -7.04 22.19
CA SER A 137 -7.50 -6.13 21.44
C SER A 137 -8.64 -6.88 20.73
N LEU A 138 -8.40 -8.14 20.35
CA LEU A 138 -9.42 -8.96 19.74
C LEU A 138 -10.51 -9.27 20.77
N TRP A 139 -10.10 -9.56 22.02
CA TRP A 139 -11.02 -9.81 23.12
C TRP A 139 -11.80 -8.57 23.52
N ARG A 140 -11.15 -7.39 23.52
CA ARG A 140 -11.82 -6.11 23.73
C ARG A 140 -12.79 -5.80 22.58
N ALA A 141 -12.33 -5.89 21.33
CA ALA A 141 -13.19 -5.69 20.18
C ALA A 141 -14.44 -6.58 20.23
N ARG A 142 -14.24 -7.83 20.71
CA ARG A 142 -15.36 -8.76 20.94
C ARG A 142 -16.39 -8.25 21.93
N SER A 143 -15.98 -7.57 23.01
CA SER A 143 -16.91 -7.01 24.00
C SER A 143 -17.67 -5.78 23.49
N GLU A 144 -17.10 -5.04 22.56
CA GLU A 144 -17.67 -3.82 21.99
C GLU A 144 -18.59 -4.05 20.79
N GLU A 145 -18.45 -5.19 20.10
CA GLU A 145 -19.26 -5.52 18.94
C GLU A 145 -20.70 -5.95 19.32
N PRO A 146 -21.69 -5.63 18.46
CA PRO A 146 -23.08 -6.05 18.71
C PRO A 146 -23.19 -7.57 18.73
N GLU A 147 -24.02 -8.08 19.64
CA GLU A 147 -24.32 -9.51 19.72
C GLU A 147 -25.26 -9.96 18.60
N GLY A 148 -25.13 -11.24 18.24
CA GLY A 148 -25.97 -11.91 17.27
C GLY A 148 -25.22 -12.37 16.03
N PRO A 149 -25.87 -13.16 15.15
CA PRO A 149 -25.16 -13.86 14.05
C PRO A 149 -24.36 -12.96 13.12
N ALA A 150 -24.80 -11.75 12.84
CA ALA A 150 -24.09 -10.82 11.96
C ALA A 150 -22.84 -10.22 12.66
N GLY A 151 -22.98 -9.83 13.92
CA GLY A 151 -21.86 -9.32 14.73
C GLY A 151 -20.84 -10.42 15.00
N ASP A 152 -21.30 -11.63 15.34
CA ASP A 152 -20.42 -12.77 15.55
C ASP A 152 -19.67 -13.17 14.28
N ALA A 153 -20.30 -13.16 13.12
CA ALA A 153 -19.64 -13.45 11.86
C ALA A 153 -18.58 -12.39 11.52
N ALA A 154 -18.88 -11.11 11.70
CA ALA A 154 -17.93 -10.02 11.49
C ALA A 154 -16.73 -10.12 12.45
N PHE A 155 -16.97 -10.51 13.69
CA PHE A 155 -15.93 -10.71 14.67
C PHE A 155 -15.04 -11.92 14.38
N VAL A 156 -15.62 -13.03 13.93
CA VAL A 156 -14.90 -14.30 13.72
C VAL A 156 -13.97 -14.23 12.51
N VAL A 157 -14.44 -13.68 11.39
CA VAL A 157 -13.64 -13.61 10.16
C VAL A 157 -12.74 -12.40 10.20
N ARG A 158 -11.46 -12.61 10.44
CA ARG A 158 -10.47 -11.53 10.55
C ARG A 158 -9.06 -11.96 10.17
N SER A 159 -8.15 -11.02 10.21
CA SER A 159 -6.72 -11.27 10.08
C SER A 159 -6.06 -11.22 11.46
N ALA A 160 -5.09 -12.08 11.68
CA ALA A 160 -4.25 -12.07 12.86
C ALA A 160 -2.77 -12.11 12.45
N GLN A 161 -1.98 -11.29 13.12
CA GLN A 161 -0.53 -11.28 12.93
C GLN A 161 0.14 -12.13 14.01
N VAL A 162 1.00 -13.03 13.56
CA VAL A 162 1.90 -13.79 14.45
C VAL A 162 3.31 -13.62 13.90
N ASP A 163 4.20 -13.08 14.72
CA ASP A 163 5.49 -12.56 14.29
C ASP A 163 5.31 -11.47 13.21
N ASP A 164 5.88 -11.64 12.03
CA ASP A 164 5.79 -10.72 10.90
C ASP A 164 4.87 -11.23 9.76
N VAL A 165 4.05 -12.24 10.04
CA VAL A 165 3.09 -12.80 9.08
C VAL A 165 1.67 -12.61 9.55
N THR A 166 0.90 -11.85 8.79
CA THR A 166 -0.55 -11.73 8.94
C THR A 166 -1.22 -12.87 8.17
N ARG A 167 -2.14 -13.59 8.84
CA ARG A 167 -2.97 -14.62 8.22
C ARG A 167 -4.43 -14.24 8.31
N ARG A 168 -5.16 -14.45 7.23
CA ARG A 168 -6.62 -14.36 7.21
C ARG A 168 -7.24 -15.67 7.68
N GLY A 169 -8.28 -15.62 8.48
CA GLY A 169 -8.90 -16.84 8.98
C GLY A 169 -10.05 -16.61 9.94
N LEU A 170 -10.24 -17.57 10.84
CA LEU A 170 -11.31 -17.59 11.82
C LEU A 170 -10.72 -17.47 13.23
N TYR A 171 -11.13 -16.45 13.94
CA TYR A 171 -10.86 -16.29 15.35
C TYR A 171 -11.97 -16.98 16.15
N LEU A 172 -11.68 -18.12 16.76
CA LEU A 172 -12.59 -18.97 17.52
C LEU A 172 -12.06 -19.20 18.93
N PRO A 173 -12.15 -18.18 19.82
CA PRO A 173 -11.72 -18.38 21.21
C PRO A 173 -12.52 -19.52 21.85
N ALA A 174 -11.84 -20.39 22.60
CA ALA A 174 -12.50 -21.52 23.24
C ALA A 174 -13.36 -21.07 24.43
N PRO A 175 -14.59 -21.65 24.62
CA PRO A 175 -15.26 -22.59 23.74
C PRO A 175 -16.04 -21.90 22.63
N SER A 176 -15.82 -22.29 21.38
CA SER A 176 -16.57 -21.76 20.23
C SER A 176 -16.96 -22.88 19.27
N ASN A 177 -17.99 -22.62 18.47
CA ASN A 177 -18.47 -23.53 17.45
C ASN A 177 -18.78 -22.75 16.16
N ALA A 178 -18.26 -23.21 15.02
CA ALA A 178 -18.54 -22.67 13.71
C ALA A 178 -18.93 -23.81 12.76
N GLY A 179 -20.01 -23.65 12.02
CA GLY A 179 -20.54 -24.69 11.14
C GLY A 179 -21.00 -24.14 9.80
N TRP A 180 -20.82 -24.95 8.76
CA TRP A 180 -21.14 -24.63 7.38
C TRP A 180 -21.89 -25.75 6.72
N ASP A 181 -22.82 -25.43 5.83
CA ASP A 181 -23.38 -26.39 4.88
C ASP A 181 -22.56 -26.27 3.58
N VAL A 182 -21.71 -27.25 3.30
CA VAL A 182 -20.78 -27.22 2.16
C VAL A 182 -20.98 -28.39 1.21
N ALA A 183 -20.95 -28.12 -0.08
CA ALA A 183 -20.89 -29.15 -1.11
C ALA A 183 -19.44 -29.63 -1.23
N VAL A 184 -19.16 -30.82 -0.73
CA VAL A 184 -17.80 -31.39 -0.75
C VAL A 184 -17.48 -31.85 -2.17
N PRO A 185 -16.38 -31.37 -2.80
CA PRO A 185 -15.95 -31.90 -4.09
C PRO A 185 -15.49 -33.36 -3.97
N ALA A 186 -15.56 -34.12 -5.06
CA ALA A 186 -14.98 -35.46 -5.11
C ALA A 186 -13.47 -35.38 -4.75
N ASP A 187 -13.03 -36.27 -3.88
CA ASP A 187 -11.65 -36.28 -3.36
C ASP A 187 -11.22 -35.01 -2.60
N GLY A 188 -12.21 -34.25 -2.08
CA GLY A 188 -11.96 -33.04 -1.33
C GLY A 188 -11.12 -33.26 -0.07
N VAL A 189 -10.29 -32.30 0.27
CA VAL A 189 -9.52 -32.24 1.52
C VAL A 189 -9.78 -30.87 2.16
N LEU A 190 -10.18 -30.85 3.43
CA LEU A 190 -10.13 -29.65 4.24
C LEU A 190 -8.70 -29.44 4.75
N ARG A 191 -8.16 -28.26 4.53
CA ARG A 191 -6.86 -27.83 5.07
C ARG A 191 -7.00 -26.49 5.79
N PHE A 192 -6.30 -26.37 6.89
CA PHE A 192 -6.11 -25.09 7.60
C PHE A 192 -4.83 -25.16 8.44
N LYS A 193 -4.32 -23.99 8.80
CA LYS A 193 -3.28 -23.87 9.82
C LYS A 193 -3.94 -23.39 11.12
N ALA A 194 -3.57 -23.93 12.26
CA ALA A 194 -4.17 -23.56 13.53
C ALA A 194 -3.13 -23.29 14.61
N SER A 195 -3.39 -22.28 15.42
CA SER A 195 -2.57 -21.88 16.56
C SER A 195 -3.44 -21.26 17.64
N VAL A 196 -2.90 -21.14 18.84
CA VAL A 196 -3.39 -20.17 19.81
C VAL A 196 -2.60 -18.89 19.64
N LEU A 197 -3.29 -17.75 19.53
CA LEU A 197 -2.65 -16.45 19.41
C LEU A 197 -1.89 -16.14 20.71
N PRO A 198 -0.66 -15.62 20.61
CA PRO A 198 0.14 -15.33 21.79
C PRO A 198 -0.46 -14.22 22.64
N ALA A 199 -0.37 -14.36 23.95
CA ALA A 199 -0.58 -13.25 24.86
C ALA A 199 0.55 -12.22 24.69
N GLU A 200 0.21 -10.99 24.36
CA GLU A 200 1.21 -9.99 23.99
C GLU A 200 1.93 -9.34 25.19
N MET A 201 1.33 -9.33 26.36
CA MET A 201 1.75 -8.41 27.41
C MET A 201 2.47 -9.03 28.63
N THR A 202 2.41 -10.32 28.88
CA THR A 202 3.20 -10.95 29.96
C THR A 202 3.55 -12.40 29.68
N ASP A 203 4.80 -12.80 29.93
CA ASP A 203 5.21 -14.21 29.95
C ASP A 203 4.58 -15.00 31.11
N ALA A 204 3.89 -14.31 32.02
CA ALA A 204 3.38 -14.91 33.28
C ALA A 204 2.07 -15.68 33.07
N ILE A 205 1.31 -15.41 32.05
CA ILE A 205 0.01 -16.03 31.79
C ILE A 205 -0.01 -16.49 30.34
N ARG A 206 0.26 -17.76 30.13
CA ARG A 206 0.21 -18.41 28.80
C ARG A 206 -1.02 -19.31 28.73
N SER A 207 -1.56 -19.44 27.53
CA SER A 207 -2.51 -20.50 27.21
C SER A 207 -1.83 -21.87 27.47
N ASP A 208 -2.55 -22.79 28.05
CA ASP A 208 -2.11 -24.19 28.15
C ASP A 208 -2.42 -24.98 26.86
N GLY A 209 -2.99 -24.28 25.86
CA GLY A 209 -3.36 -24.79 24.56
C GLY A 209 -4.84 -25.17 24.49
N ALA A 210 -5.37 -25.28 23.31
CA ALA A 210 -6.77 -25.59 23.03
C ALA A 210 -6.93 -26.84 22.16
N THR A 211 -8.10 -27.47 22.24
CA THR A 211 -8.44 -28.61 21.39
C THR A 211 -9.40 -28.14 20.29
N ILE A 212 -9.06 -28.47 19.05
CA ILE A 212 -9.92 -28.26 17.88
C ILE A 212 -10.48 -29.61 17.46
N GLU A 213 -11.80 -29.68 17.33
CA GLU A 213 -12.49 -30.84 16.82
C GLU A 213 -13.20 -30.49 15.51
N VAL A 214 -12.95 -31.26 14.46
CA VAL A 214 -13.61 -31.18 13.16
C VAL A 214 -14.61 -32.32 13.02
N ARG A 215 -15.87 -31.97 12.74
CA ARG A 215 -16.95 -32.95 12.50
C ARG A 215 -17.57 -32.76 11.12
N VAL A 216 -18.00 -33.88 10.52
CA VAL A 216 -18.80 -33.92 9.29
C VAL A 216 -20.06 -34.69 9.56
N ASP A 217 -21.23 -34.05 9.35
CA ASP A 217 -22.56 -34.63 9.68
C ASP A 217 -22.64 -35.21 11.11
N GLY A 218 -21.93 -34.58 12.07
CA GLY A 218 -21.84 -35.00 13.47
C GLY A 218 -20.76 -36.04 13.76
N SER A 219 -20.14 -36.69 12.77
CA SER A 219 -19.03 -37.61 12.96
C SER A 219 -17.72 -36.88 13.21
N VAL A 220 -16.92 -37.30 14.19
CA VAL A 220 -15.60 -36.71 14.50
C VAL A 220 -14.57 -37.22 13.50
N GLU A 221 -14.03 -36.34 12.71
CA GLU A 221 -13.03 -36.66 11.68
C GLU A 221 -11.61 -36.35 12.11
N LYS A 222 -11.46 -35.33 12.93
CA LYS A 222 -10.13 -34.89 13.38
C LYS A 222 -10.21 -34.24 14.75
N VAL A 223 -9.25 -34.53 15.60
CA VAL A 223 -9.01 -33.83 16.86
C VAL A 223 -7.55 -33.37 16.87
N VAL A 224 -7.31 -32.10 17.15
CA VAL A 224 -5.98 -31.49 17.17
C VAL A 224 -5.82 -30.64 18.41
N ARG A 225 -4.71 -30.80 19.15
CA ARG A 225 -4.33 -29.88 20.20
C ARG A 225 -3.39 -28.84 19.66
N VAL A 226 -3.73 -27.58 19.83
CA VAL A 226 -2.92 -26.42 19.39
C VAL A 226 -2.36 -25.64 20.55
N ARG A 227 -1.21 -24.99 20.33
CA ARG A 227 -0.49 -24.19 21.33
C ARG A 227 -0.14 -22.81 20.78
N GLU A 228 0.33 -21.94 21.67
CA GLU A 228 0.78 -20.61 21.30
C GLU A 228 1.93 -20.62 20.29
N ARG A 229 1.89 -19.69 19.33
CA ARG A 229 2.96 -19.36 18.37
C ARG A 229 3.37 -20.50 17.43
N GLU A 230 2.70 -21.63 17.45
CA GLU A 230 3.00 -22.75 16.60
C GLU A 230 1.80 -23.05 15.68
N PHE A 231 1.92 -22.67 14.41
CA PHE A 231 0.91 -23.02 13.42
C PHE A 231 1.06 -24.47 12.99
N GLN A 232 0.08 -25.29 13.36
CA GLN A 232 0.00 -26.69 12.92
C GLN A 232 -0.80 -26.76 11.61
N ASP A 233 -0.23 -27.42 10.58
CA ASP A 233 -0.94 -27.74 9.34
C ASP A 233 -1.88 -28.92 9.58
N VAL A 234 -3.17 -28.71 9.42
CA VAL A 234 -4.22 -29.70 9.66
C VAL A 234 -4.87 -30.06 8.33
N ARG A 235 -4.85 -31.33 7.99
CA ARG A 235 -5.50 -31.89 6.80
C ARG A 235 -6.53 -32.92 7.22
N VAL A 236 -7.76 -32.81 6.68
CA VAL A 236 -8.87 -33.73 6.92
C VAL A 236 -9.39 -34.23 5.57
N PRO A 237 -9.16 -35.50 5.20
CA PRO A 237 -9.72 -36.07 4.00
C PRO A 237 -11.24 -36.08 4.05
N LEU A 238 -11.89 -35.64 2.98
CA LEU A 238 -13.36 -35.58 2.87
C LEU A 238 -13.90 -36.44 1.73
N ALA A 239 -13.09 -37.34 1.18
CA ALA A 239 -13.45 -38.16 0.03
C ALA A 239 -14.73 -39.00 0.24
N GLU A 240 -15.00 -39.47 1.47
CA GLU A 240 -16.22 -40.22 1.80
C GLU A 240 -17.50 -39.41 1.60
N TRP A 241 -17.42 -38.08 1.64
CA TRP A 241 -18.54 -37.16 1.46
C TRP A 241 -18.54 -36.49 0.06
N GLY A 242 -17.62 -36.89 -0.81
CA GLY A 242 -17.51 -36.33 -2.17
C GLY A 242 -18.82 -36.35 -2.94
N GLY A 243 -19.18 -35.22 -3.55
CA GLY A 243 -20.43 -35.00 -4.27
C GLY A 243 -21.67 -34.75 -3.39
N ARG A 244 -21.53 -34.72 -2.07
CA ARG A 244 -22.61 -34.48 -1.11
C ARG A 244 -22.52 -33.09 -0.49
N THR A 245 -23.65 -32.51 -0.12
CA THR A 245 -23.71 -31.38 0.80
C THR A 245 -23.74 -31.91 2.22
N VAL A 246 -22.81 -31.47 3.06
CA VAL A 246 -22.68 -31.92 4.44
C VAL A 246 -22.62 -30.73 5.40
N ARG A 247 -22.94 -30.99 6.67
CA ARG A 247 -22.67 -30.07 7.77
C ARG A 247 -21.23 -30.27 8.27
N LEU A 248 -20.33 -29.35 7.89
CA LEU A 248 -18.98 -29.28 8.45
C LEU A 248 -19.00 -28.40 9.69
N THR A 249 -18.45 -28.87 10.81
CA THR A 249 -18.40 -28.16 12.07
C THR A 249 -16.98 -28.15 12.63
N VAL A 250 -16.53 -27.01 13.11
CA VAL A 250 -15.27 -26.82 13.82
C VAL A 250 -15.59 -26.29 15.20
N THR A 251 -15.21 -27.04 16.24
CA THR A 251 -15.43 -26.70 17.63
C THR A 251 -14.09 -26.52 18.34
N THR A 252 -13.98 -25.47 19.14
CA THR A 252 -12.83 -25.25 20.01
C THR A 252 -13.21 -25.49 21.46
N THR A 253 -12.40 -26.26 22.19
CA THR A 253 -12.65 -26.57 23.60
C THR A 253 -11.34 -26.62 24.38
N ASP A 254 -11.38 -26.28 25.67
CA ASP A 254 -10.37 -26.65 26.64
C ASP A 254 -10.87 -26.66 28.09
N GLY A 255 -10.04 -27.15 29.02
CA GLY A 255 -10.34 -27.25 30.46
C GLY A 255 -10.17 -25.93 31.23
N ASP A 256 -9.18 -25.10 30.88
CA ASP A 256 -9.03 -23.71 31.30
C ASP A 256 -9.17 -22.81 30.08
N THR A 257 -10.33 -22.25 29.88
CA THR A 257 -10.68 -21.48 28.66
C THR A 257 -10.13 -20.07 28.67
N ARG A 258 -9.42 -19.65 29.70
CA ARG A 258 -8.79 -18.34 29.74
C ARG A 258 -7.60 -18.31 28.77
N ARG A 259 -7.66 -17.35 27.82
CA ARG A 259 -6.63 -17.07 26.81
C ARG A 259 -6.40 -18.13 25.75
N ASP A 260 -7.37 -19.01 25.59
CA ASP A 260 -7.35 -19.97 24.49
C ASP A 260 -7.90 -19.32 23.21
N HIS A 261 -7.19 -18.30 22.74
CA HIS A 261 -7.51 -17.51 21.54
C HIS A 261 -7.15 -18.30 20.28
N VAL A 262 -7.96 -19.31 19.97
CA VAL A 262 -7.72 -20.17 18.81
C VAL A 262 -7.91 -19.36 17.53
N PHE A 263 -6.94 -19.45 16.66
CA PHE A 263 -7.00 -18.91 15.31
C PHE A 263 -6.79 -20.00 14.28
N ILE A 264 -7.73 -20.11 13.36
CA ILE A 264 -7.74 -21.09 12.27
C ILE A 264 -7.49 -20.32 10.98
N ALA A 265 -6.26 -20.35 10.50
CA ALA A 265 -5.82 -19.63 9.32
C ALA A 265 -6.16 -20.43 8.05
N GLU A 266 -6.63 -19.72 7.04
CA GLU A 266 -6.83 -20.20 5.68
C GLU A 266 -7.68 -21.48 5.57
N PRO A 267 -8.82 -21.62 6.30
CA PRO A 267 -9.62 -22.83 6.22
C PRO A 267 -10.19 -23.00 4.80
N THR A 268 -9.72 -24.02 4.10
CA THR A 268 -10.02 -24.22 2.67
C THR A 268 -10.31 -25.68 2.39
N ILE A 269 -11.39 -25.94 1.64
CA ILE A 269 -11.62 -27.24 1.03
C ILE A 269 -11.13 -27.17 -0.40
N TYR A 270 -10.21 -28.05 -0.78
CA TYR A 270 -9.65 -28.14 -2.13
C TYR A 270 -9.55 -29.58 -2.60
N VAL A 271 -9.33 -29.78 -3.88
CA VAL A 271 -9.04 -31.09 -4.45
C VAL A 271 -7.54 -31.17 -4.73
N PRO A 272 -6.81 -32.10 -4.08
CA PRO A 272 -5.38 -32.25 -4.34
C PRO A 272 -5.12 -32.58 -5.82
N SER A 273 -4.10 -31.96 -6.37
CA SER A 273 -3.68 -32.12 -7.76
C SER A 273 -2.24 -32.62 -7.83
N ALA A 274 -1.97 -33.57 -8.69
CA ALA A 274 -0.60 -34.00 -8.99
C ALA A 274 0.16 -32.96 -9.87
N ALA A 275 -0.56 -32.03 -10.48
CA ALA A 275 -0.02 -30.91 -11.27
C ALA A 275 -0.76 -29.61 -10.95
N PRO A 276 -0.55 -29.04 -9.75
CA PRO A 276 -1.24 -27.85 -9.33
C PRO A 276 -0.80 -26.65 -10.17
N LYS A 277 -1.73 -25.74 -10.41
CA LYS A 277 -1.44 -24.47 -11.07
C LYS A 277 -0.69 -23.56 -10.10
N ARG A 278 0.52 -23.19 -10.44
CA ARG A 278 1.33 -22.23 -9.68
C ARG A 278 1.39 -20.92 -10.42
N THR A 279 1.03 -19.84 -9.73
CA THR A 279 1.15 -18.48 -10.24
C THR A 279 2.08 -17.69 -9.35
N VAL A 280 3.13 -17.12 -9.93
CA VAL A 280 4.15 -16.34 -9.22
C VAL A 280 4.19 -14.93 -9.77
N LEU A 281 3.94 -13.95 -8.93
CA LEU A 281 4.09 -12.53 -9.21
C LEU A 281 5.45 -12.06 -8.66
N VAL A 282 6.37 -11.75 -9.54
CA VAL A 282 7.68 -11.18 -9.20
C VAL A 282 7.57 -9.68 -9.38
N PHE A 283 7.30 -8.99 -8.30
CA PHE A 283 7.14 -7.55 -8.27
C PHE A 283 8.44 -6.92 -7.74
N ILE A 284 9.11 -6.11 -8.56
CA ILE A 284 10.37 -5.47 -8.21
C ILE A 284 10.13 -3.96 -8.18
N ASP A 285 10.21 -3.37 -6.98
CA ASP A 285 10.01 -1.94 -6.74
C ASP A 285 11.05 -1.11 -7.52
N THR A 286 10.64 0.00 -8.06
CA THR A 286 11.47 0.97 -8.80
C THR A 286 12.24 0.40 -10.00
N LEU A 287 11.90 -0.80 -10.53
CA LEU A 287 12.68 -1.40 -11.60
C LEU A 287 12.47 -0.67 -12.94
N ARG A 288 13.47 0.04 -13.38
CA ARG A 288 13.57 0.60 -14.73
C ARG A 288 13.73 -0.52 -15.76
N ARG A 289 12.89 -0.49 -16.80
CA ARG A 289 12.99 -1.49 -17.87
C ARG A 289 14.33 -1.42 -18.61
N ASP A 290 14.86 -0.22 -18.82
CA ASP A 290 16.10 0.04 -19.55
C ASP A 290 17.36 -0.39 -18.80
N HIS A 291 17.25 -0.89 -17.57
CA HIS A 291 18.32 -1.55 -16.81
C HIS A 291 18.34 -3.09 -16.95
N LEU A 292 17.37 -3.68 -17.66
CA LEU A 292 17.37 -5.11 -17.98
C LEU A 292 17.99 -5.39 -19.35
N GLY A 293 18.83 -6.42 -19.46
CA GLY A 293 19.46 -6.80 -20.72
C GLY A 293 18.46 -7.21 -21.80
N VAL A 294 17.34 -7.85 -21.43
CA VAL A 294 16.24 -8.18 -22.35
C VAL A 294 15.65 -6.95 -23.04
N TYR A 295 15.77 -5.76 -22.47
CA TYR A 295 15.38 -4.49 -23.06
C TYR A 295 16.54 -3.65 -23.59
N GLY A 296 17.76 -4.20 -23.60
CA GLY A 296 18.94 -3.61 -24.25
C GLY A 296 20.00 -3.06 -23.32
N HIS A 297 19.89 -3.23 -22.01
CA HIS A 297 20.94 -2.83 -21.08
C HIS A 297 22.23 -3.64 -21.28
N THR A 298 23.37 -2.98 -21.26
CA THR A 298 24.63 -3.63 -21.63
C THR A 298 25.56 -3.96 -20.46
N ARG A 299 25.29 -3.47 -19.26
CA ARG A 299 26.18 -3.66 -18.09
C ARG A 299 26.14 -5.11 -17.53
N GLY A 300 25.16 -5.93 -17.93
CA GLY A 300 25.05 -7.32 -17.50
C GLY A 300 24.52 -7.46 -16.06
N ALA A 301 23.63 -6.59 -15.64
CA ALA A 301 23.04 -6.60 -14.30
C ALA A 301 21.94 -7.67 -14.11
N SER A 302 21.39 -8.23 -15.20
CA SER A 302 20.24 -9.16 -15.14
C SER A 302 20.41 -10.44 -15.98
N PRO A 303 21.58 -11.13 -15.99
CA PRO A 303 21.85 -12.20 -16.95
C PRO A 303 20.95 -13.44 -16.78
N LYS A 304 20.41 -13.71 -15.61
CA LYS A 304 19.52 -14.84 -15.35
C LYS A 304 18.07 -14.52 -15.71
N ILE A 305 17.61 -13.30 -15.37
CA ILE A 305 16.32 -12.78 -15.81
C ILE A 305 16.28 -12.72 -17.34
N ASP A 306 17.35 -12.24 -17.98
CA ASP A 306 17.44 -12.15 -19.45
C ASP A 306 17.31 -13.52 -20.10
N ARG A 307 18.04 -14.52 -19.59
CA ARG A 307 17.96 -15.91 -20.07
C ARG A 307 16.56 -16.51 -19.84
N TRP A 308 15.96 -16.27 -18.70
CA TRP A 308 14.60 -16.74 -18.43
C TRP A 308 13.59 -16.08 -19.38
N ALA A 309 13.77 -14.80 -19.69
CA ALA A 309 12.92 -14.04 -20.60
C ALA A 309 13.01 -14.54 -22.07
N GLU A 310 14.08 -15.24 -22.47
CA GLU A 310 14.14 -15.88 -23.80
C GLU A 310 13.00 -16.88 -24.02
N GLY A 311 12.48 -17.50 -22.94
CA GLY A 311 11.32 -18.40 -22.95
C GLY A 311 9.98 -17.73 -22.65
N ALA A 312 9.90 -16.42 -22.61
CA ALA A 312 8.73 -15.68 -22.16
C ALA A 312 8.16 -14.71 -23.23
N VAL A 313 6.99 -14.16 -22.93
CA VAL A 313 6.43 -13.01 -23.66
C VAL A 313 6.94 -11.74 -23.02
N VAL A 314 7.62 -10.89 -23.79
CA VAL A 314 8.17 -9.60 -23.36
C VAL A 314 7.33 -8.47 -23.95
N PHE A 315 6.69 -7.69 -23.08
CA PHE A 315 5.96 -6.49 -23.49
C PHE A 315 6.94 -5.30 -23.57
N GLU A 316 7.08 -4.73 -24.75
CA GLU A 316 8.09 -3.70 -25.00
C GLU A 316 7.70 -2.32 -24.50
N ASP A 317 6.41 -2.08 -24.26
CA ASP A 317 5.88 -0.79 -23.86
C ASP A 317 4.78 -0.93 -22.79
N ALA A 318 5.17 -1.43 -21.61
CA ALA A 318 4.27 -1.49 -20.47
C ALA A 318 4.39 -0.20 -19.63
N ARG A 319 3.25 0.30 -19.16
CA ARG A 319 3.15 1.57 -18.43
C ARG A 319 2.49 1.39 -17.08
N SER A 320 3.12 1.97 -16.07
CA SER A 320 2.50 2.17 -14.76
C SER A 320 1.37 3.22 -14.85
N VAL A 321 0.47 3.17 -13.88
CA VAL A 321 -0.63 4.15 -13.73
C VAL A 321 -0.22 5.33 -12.85
N ALA A 322 0.86 5.21 -12.10
CA ALA A 322 1.38 6.23 -11.20
C ALA A 322 2.90 6.09 -11.04
N PRO A 323 3.60 7.14 -10.65
CA PRO A 323 5.05 7.12 -10.45
C PRO A 323 5.46 6.66 -9.04
N TRP A 324 4.63 5.90 -8.31
CA TRP A 324 4.90 5.40 -6.95
C TRP A 324 4.02 4.19 -6.58
N THR A 325 4.40 3.51 -5.51
CA THR A 325 4.00 2.15 -5.17
C THR A 325 2.52 1.93 -4.92
N LEU A 326 1.87 2.68 -4.02
CA LEU A 326 0.51 2.35 -3.56
C LEU A 326 -0.54 2.35 -4.69
N PRO A 327 -0.71 3.43 -5.49
CA PRO A 327 -1.69 3.42 -6.57
C PRO A 327 -1.36 2.40 -7.66
N SER A 328 -0.07 2.19 -7.95
CA SER A 328 0.38 1.23 -8.96
C SER A 328 0.09 -0.21 -8.53
N SER A 329 0.35 -0.55 -7.28
CA SER A 329 0.05 -1.87 -6.70
C SER A 329 -1.46 -2.16 -6.65
N ARG A 330 -2.26 -1.17 -6.24
CA ARG A 330 -3.73 -1.26 -6.26
C ARG A 330 -4.24 -1.55 -7.67
N ALA A 331 -3.72 -0.84 -8.65
CA ALA A 331 -4.07 -1.06 -10.06
C ALA A 331 -3.69 -2.46 -10.56
N ALA A 332 -2.48 -2.91 -10.27
CA ALA A 332 -2.01 -4.24 -10.65
C ALA A 332 -2.88 -5.36 -10.09
N LEU A 333 -3.23 -5.28 -8.79
CA LEU A 333 -3.95 -6.35 -8.09
C LEU A 333 -5.47 -6.30 -8.29
N SER A 334 -6.05 -5.16 -8.66
CA SER A 334 -7.50 -5.05 -8.89
C SER A 334 -7.88 -5.14 -10.37
N GLY A 335 -7.01 -4.74 -11.29
CA GLY A 335 -7.34 -4.55 -12.70
C GLY A 335 -8.20 -3.31 -12.96
N LEU A 336 -8.19 -2.36 -12.01
CA LEU A 336 -8.95 -1.11 -12.04
C LEU A 336 -8.00 0.07 -11.89
N GLN A 337 -8.43 1.25 -12.32
CA GLN A 337 -7.73 2.49 -11.94
C GLN A 337 -7.83 2.69 -10.42
N PRO A 338 -6.81 3.27 -9.78
CA PRO A 338 -6.74 3.40 -8.31
C PRO A 338 -7.96 4.06 -7.65
N GLU A 339 -8.66 4.94 -8.36
CA GLU A 339 -9.89 5.59 -7.87
C GLU A 339 -11.06 4.64 -7.62
N PHE A 340 -10.97 3.41 -8.11
CA PHE A 340 -12.00 2.37 -7.96
C PHE A 340 -11.56 1.26 -7.01
N TRP A 341 -10.58 1.54 -6.15
CA TRP A 341 -10.06 0.57 -5.20
C TRP A 341 -11.08 0.20 -4.12
N ASP A 342 -11.85 1.16 -3.62
CA ASP A 342 -12.80 0.92 -2.54
C ASP A 342 -13.84 -0.13 -2.94
N GLY A 343 -13.89 -1.23 -2.18
CA GLY A 343 -14.73 -2.38 -2.49
C GLY A 343 -14.31 -3.20 -3.71
N ALA A 344 -13.12 -2.96 -4.25
CA ALA A 344 -12.59 -3.74 -5.37
C ALA A 344 -12.29 -5.18 -4.94
N THR A 345 -12.68 -6.15 -5.78
CA THR A 345 -12.29 -7.55 -5.61
C THR A 345 -10.95 -7.78 -6.29
N THR A 346 -9.91 -7.95 -5.51
CA THR A 346 -8.53 -8.12 -6.01
C THR A 346 -8.27 -9.52 -6.56
N LEU A 347 -7.17 -9.69 -7.30
CA LEU A 347 -6.72 -11.00 -7.80
C LEU A 347 -6.60 -12.06 -6.68
N PRO A 348 -5.92 -11.81 -5.55
CA PRO A 348 -5.86 -12.78 -4.47
C PRO A 348 -7.24 -13.11 -3.88
N MET A 349 -8.14 -12.14 -3.70
CA MET A 349 -9.50 -12.39 -3.23
C MET A 349 -10.26 -13.33 -4.16
N ARG A 350 -10.13 -13.13 -5.49
CA ARG A 350 -10.80 -13.97 -6.49
C ARG A 350 -10.31 -15.41 -6.48
N LEU A 351 -9.00 -15.62 -6.27
CA LEU A 351 -8.39 -16.94 -6.22
C LEU A 351 -8.63 -17.64 -4.89
N ALA A 352 -8.52 -16.92 -3.78
CA ALA A 352 -8.82 -17.45 -2.44
C ALA A 352 -10.28 -17.95 -2.34
N ALA A 353 -11.26 -17.21 -2.90
CA ALA A 353 -12.64 -17.63 -2.97
C ALA A 353 -12.86 -18.93 -3.78
N LYS A 354 -11.88 -19.35 -4.58
CA LYS A 354 -11.86 -20.61 -5.34
C LYS A 354 -10.99 -21.69 -4.69
N GLY A 355 -10.56 -21.51 -3.47
CA GLY A 355 -9.77 -22.47 -2.71
C GLY A 355 -8.29 -22.52 -3.08
N TRP A 356 -7.78 -21.50 -3.78
CA TRP A 356 -6.35 -21.36 -4.01
C TRP A 356 -5.63 -20.98 -2.72
N ALA A 357 -4.45 -21.54 -2.51
CA ALA A 357 -3.54 -21.02 -1.51
C ALA A 357 -2.94 -19.71 -2.00
N THR A 358 -2.94 -18.68 -1.17
CA THR A 358 -2.48 -17.34 -1.58
C THR A 358 -1.49 -16.77 -0.57
N ALA A 359 -0.36 -16.25 -1.05
CA ALA A 359 0.61 -15.58 -0.18
C ALA A 359 1.22 -14.34 -0.83
N ALA A 360 1.52 -13.34 -0.02
CA ALA A 360 2.35 -12.20 -0.39
C ALA A 360 3.43 -11.96 0.65
N TYR A 361 4.66 -11.78 0.20
CA TYR A 361 5.80 -11.41 1.04
C TYR A 361 6.38 -10.12 0.49
N VAL A 362 6.21 -9.04 1.26
CA VAL A 362 6.40 -7.67 0.77
C VAL A 362 7.38 -6.88 1.63
N GLY A 363 8.18 -6.05 0.98
CA GLY A 363 9.22 -5.22 1.59
C GLY A 363 8.84 -3.75 1.82
N ASN A 364 7.62 -3.35 1.43
CA ASN A 364 7.19 -1.95 1.50
C ASN A 364 5.92 -1.81 2.34
N VAL A 365 5.91 -0.85 3.26
CA VAL A 365 4.77 -0.57 4.15
C VAL A 365 3.50 -0.21 3.40
N TYR A 366 3.58 0.40 2.21
CA TYR A 366 2.42 0.67 1.35
C TYR A 366 1.66 -0.60 0.92
N LEU A 367 2.28 -1.77 1.01
CA LEU A 367 1.67 -3.05 0.73
C LEU A 367 1.17 -3.76 1.99
N SER A 368 1.22 -3.12 3.15
CA SER A 368 0.76 -3.68 4.42
C SER A 368 -0.77 -3.63 4.57
N SER A 369 -1.26 -4.24 5.63
CA SER A 369 -2.67 -4.19 6.04
C SER A 369 -3.15 -2.77 6.38
N ASN A 370 -2.26 -1.88 6.81
CA ASN A 370 -2.57 -0.48 7.09
C ASN A 370 -3.06 0.28 5.85
N PHE A 371 -2.73 -0.21 4.67
CA PHE A 371 -3.16 0.35 3.39
C PHE A 371 -4.16 -0.56 2.64
N ASP A 372 -4.85 -1.46 3.35
CA ASP A 372 -5.82 -2.41 2.80
C ASP A 372 -5.26 -3.36 1.73
N MET A 373 -3.94 -3.63 1.76
CA MET A 373 -3.27 -4.46 0.76
C MET A 373 -3.19 -5.95 1.15
N SER A 374 -3.60 -6.31 2.38
CA SER A 374 -3.56 -7.71 2.86
C SER A 374 -4.80 -8.54 2.45
N GLY A 375 -5.84 -7.90 1.89
CA GLY A 375 -7.09 -8.57 1.55
C GLY A 375 -6.92 -9.68 0.50
N GLY A 376 -7.45 -10.87 0.80
CA GLY A 376 -7.41 -12.04 -0.08
C GLY A 376 -6.12 -12.85 -0.03
N TRP A 377 -5.10 -12.39 0.67
CA TRP A 377 -3.92 -13.18 0.96
C TRP A 377 -4.18 -14.07 2.19
N GLY A 378 -3.98 -15.37 2.05
CA GLY A 378 -4.02 -16.31 3.17
C GLY A 378 -2.84 -16.07 4.10
N GLU A 379 -1.64 -15.90 3.53
CA GLU A 379 -0.45 -15.44 4.23
C GLU A 379 0.01 -14.09 3.69
N HIS A 380 0.21 -13.11 4.58
CA HIS A 380 0.73 -11.80 4.22
C HIS A 380 1.87 -11.41 5.15
N GLY A 381 3.10 -11.53 4.68
CA GLY A 381 4.31 -11.12 5.40
C GLY A 381 4.76 -9.73 4.93
N CYS A 382 4.78 -8.76 5.84
CA CYS A 382 5.33 -7.43 5.57
C CYS A 382 6.52 -7.18 6.49
N ILE A 383 7.72 -7.20 5.92
CA ILE A 383 8.94 -6.82 6.61
C ILE A 383 9.45 -5.56 5.95
N ASN A 384 9.65 -4.53 6.74
CA ASN A 384 10.14 -3.27 6.21
C ASN A 384 11.60 -3.40 5.75
N TRP A 385 11.83 -3.23 4.44
CA TRP A 385 13.15 -3.21 3.80
C TRP A 385 14.05 -4.44 4.04
N PRO A 386 13.60 -5.67 3.85
CA PRO A 386 14.45 -6.84 3.94
C PRO A 386 15.30 -6.97 2.67
N TYR A 387 16.31 -7.83 2.71
CA TYR A 387 16.93 -8.32 1.48
C TYR A 387 15.99 -9.27 0.74
N SER A 388 15.89 -9.17 -0.59
CA SER A 388 15.04 -10.03 -1.45
C SER A 388 15.14 -11.53 -1.15
N ARG A 389 16.25 -11.98 -0.57
CA ARG A 389 16.40 -13.37 -0.16
C ARG A 389 15.33 -13.80 0.85
N VAL A 390 14.91 -12.90 1.73
CA VAL A 390 13.94 -13.22 2.79
C VAL A 390 12.57 -13.52 2.21
N GLU A 391 12.08 -12.65 1.31
CA GLU A 391 10.79 -12.87 0.64
C GLU A 391 10.84 -14.09 -0.28
N VAL A 392 11.94 -14.26 -1.00
CA VAL A 392 12.12 -15.40 -1.90
C VAL A 392 12.19 -16.72 -1.14
N ASP A 393 12.93 -16.79 -0.02
CA ASP A 393 12.98 -18.00 0.82
C ASP A 393 11.58 -18.36 1.36
N ARG A 394 10.79 -17.38 1.75
CA ARG A 394 9.41 -17.58 2.21
C ARG A 394 8.50 -18.06 1.07
N ALA A 395 8.60 -17.44 -0.10
CA ALA A 395 7.82 -17.83 -1.26
C ALA A 395 8.13 -19.26 -1.71
N ILE A 396 9.40 -19.67 -1.70
CA ILE A 396 9.81 -21.05 -1.99
C ILE A 396 9.21 -22.01 -0.96
N ASN A 397 9.34 -21.70 0.32
CA ASN A 397 8.77 -22.52 1.39
C ASN A 397 7.23 -22.63 1.27
N PHE A 398 6.55 -21.54 0.91
CA PHE A 398 5.12 -21.56 0.65
C PHE A 398 4.74 -22.49 -0.51
N LEU A 399 5.46 -22.43 -1.63
CA LEU A 399 5.24 -23.32 -2.78
C LEU A 399 5.47 -24.80 -2.43
N ASP A 400 6.47 -25.10 -1.62
CA ASP A 400 6.76 -26.45 -1.13
C ASP A 400 5.67 -26.98 -0.19
N GLN A 401 5.14 -26.11 0.70
CA GLN A 401 4.02 -26.49 1.60
C GLN A 401 2.70 -26.74 0.84
N HIS A 402 2.53 -26.17 -0.35
CA HIS A 402 1.32 -26.28 -1.18
C HIS A 402 1.59 -27.04 -2.49
N GLU A 403 2.37 -28.11 -2.41
CA GLU A 403 2.78 -28.89 -3.57
C GLU A 403 1.64 -29.60 -4.32
N ASP A 404 0.49 -29.77 -3.66
CA ASP A 404 -0.70 -30.46 -4.18
C ASP A 404 -1.92 -29.50 -4.34
N GLN A 405 -1.73 -28.18 -4.15
CA GLN A 405 -2.81 -27.19 -4.20
C GLN A 405 -2.49 -26.07 -5.19
N ASP A 406 -3.50 -25.65 -5.96
CA ASP A 406 -3.39 -24.44 -6.79
C ASP A 406 -2.99 -23.24 -5.93
N SER A 407 -2.01 -22.45 -6.38
CA SER A 407 -1.41 -21.41 -5.56
C SER A 407 -1.06 -20.13 -6.32
N LEU A 408 -1.21 -19.00 -5.62
CA LEU A 408 -0.72 -17.69 -6.00
C LEU A 408 0.25 -17.18 -4.94
N VAL A 409 1.48 -16.88 -5.34
CA VAL A 409 2.44 -16.21 -4.48
C VAL A 409 2.98 -14.94 -5.12
N MET A 410 3.06 -13.87 -4.35
CA MET A 410 3.69 -12.61 -4.74
C MET A 410 4.91 -12.35 -3.84
N VAL A 411 6.01 -11.97 -4.45
CA VAL A 411 7.16 -11.37 -3.77
C VAL A 411 7.28 -9.92 -4.21
N HIS A 412 7.55 -9.02 -3.26
CA HIS A 412 7.81 -7.61 -3.54
C HIS A 412 9.21 -7.24 -3.05
N LEU A 413 10.13 -7.03 -4.00
CA LEU A 413 11.57 -6.92 -3.79
C LEU A 413 12.01 -5.46 -3.81
N MET A 414 12.60 -4.98 -2.69
CA MET A 414 12.89 -3.57 -2.41
C MET A 414 14.35 -3.15 -2.65
N ASP A 415 15.25 -4.06 -3.03
CA ASP A 415 16.70 -3.74 -3.05
C ASP A 415 17.08 -2.65 -4.07
N LEU A 416 16.23 -2.35 -5.07
CA LEU A 416 16.44 -1.26 -6.03
C LEU A 416 15.99 0.11 -5.52
N HIS A 417 15.24 0.15 -4.43
CA HIS A 417 14.80 1.42 -3.85
C HIS A 417 15.95 2.09 -3.08
N LEU A 418 16.07 3.41 -3.16
CA LEU A 418 17.03 4.18 -2.37
C LEU A 418 16.69 4.08 -0.87
N PRO A 419 17.65 3.94 0.08
CA PRO A 419 19.09 3.86 -0.10
C PRO A 419 19.56 2.46 -0.54
N TYR A 420 20.44 2.39 -1.53
CA TYR A 420 20.94 1.13 -2.07
C TYR A 420 21.80 0.40 -1.03
N LYS A 421 21.37 -0.81 -0.65
CA LYS A 421 22.01 -1.61 0.41
C LYS A 421 22.36 -3.00 -0.11
N GLU A 422 23.15 -3.06 -1.19
CA GLU A 422 23.56 -4.35 -1.75
C GLU A 422 24.33 -5.22 -0.72
N PRO A 423 24.11 -6.55 -0.72
CA PRO A 423 24.92 -7.45 0.08
C PRO A 423 26.41 -7.36 -0.26
N ALA A 424 27.28 -7.63 0.71
CA ALA A 424 28.73 -7.42 0.58
C ALA A 424 29.37 -8.08 -0.65
N SER A 425 28.86 -9.23 -1.09
CA SER A 425 29.34 -9.95 -2.28
C SER A 425 28.98 -9.29 -3.61
N TYR A 426 28.08 -8.31 -3.62
CA TYR A 426 27.66 -7.57 -4.81
C TYR A 426 28.20 -6.15 -4.85
N ARG A 427 28.89 -5.69 -3.79
CA ARG A 427 29.53 -4.37 -3.76
C ARG A 427 30.65 -4.30 -4.78
N HIS A 428 30.83 -3.11 -5.34
CA HIS A 428 31.95 -2.80 -6.24
C HIS A 428 31.98 -3.61 -7.55
N LEU A 429 30.85 -4.21 -7.96
CA LEU A 429 30.78 -4.92 -9.24
C LEU A 429 30.86 -3.96 -10.44
N TYR A 430 30.24 -2.81 -10.32
CA TYR A 430 30.08 -1.85 -11.43
C TYR A 430 30.48 -0.42 -11.08
N GLU A 431 30.52 -0.06 -9.83
CA GLU A 431 30.86 1.31 -9.40
C GLU A 431 32.35 1.58 -9.46
N GLY A 432 32.71 2.84 -9.82
CA GLY A 432 34.04 3.40 -9.65
C GLY A 432 34.28 3.98 -8.27
N ALA A 433 35.27 4.82 -8.13
CA ALA A 433 35.49 5.58 -6.90
C ALA A 433 34.28 6.47 -6.61
N PRO A 434 33.84 6.60 -5.33
CA PRO A 434 32.71 7.46 -4.99
C PRO A 434 33.03 8.92 -5.36
N PRO A 435 32.06 9.68 -5.87
CA PRO A 435 32.20 11.10 -6.16
C PRO A 435 32.65 11.91 -4.95
N ALA A 436 33.30 13.05 -5.18
CA ALA A 436 33.66 13.97 -4.11
C ALA A 436 32.38 14.48 -3.41
N ASN A 437 32.45 14.61 -2.07
CA ASN A 437 31.33 15.09 -1.24
C ASN A 437 30.06 14.26 -1.31
N LEU A 438 30.18 12.96 -1.59
CA LEU A 438 29.07 12.04 -1.49
C LEU A 438 28.57 12.04 -0.03
N PRO A 439 27.25 12.21 0.24
CA PRO A 439 26.73 12.22 1.60
C PRO A 439 26.83 10.83 2.24
N GLU A 440 27.02 10.78 3.57
CA GLU A 440 26.98 9.52 4.33
C GLU A 440 25.57 8.88 4.28
N SER A 441 24.54 9.72 4.33
CA SER A 441 23.14 9.31 4.19
C SER A 441 22.66 9.47 2.74
N PHE A 442 22.24 8.39 2.15
CA PHE A 442 21.63 8.38 0.81
C PHE A 442 20.14 8.71 0.91
N ASN A 443 19.83 9.95 1.27
CA ASN A 443 18.48 10.49 1.09
C ASN A 443 18.47 11.48 -0.09
N ARG A 444 17.32 11.68 -0.68
CA ARG A 444 17.09 12.51 -1.87
C ARG A 444 17.69 13.91 -1.73
N ASN A 445 17.40 14.64 -0.66
CA ASN A 445 17.85 16.02 -0.48
C ASN A 445 19.36 16.15 -0.36
N ALA A 446 20.00 15.22 0.35
CA ALA A 446 21.46 15.18 0.47
C ALA A 446 22.13 14.88 -0.88
N LEU A 447 21.58 13.94 -1.65
CA LEU A 447 22.08 13.58 -2.98
C LEU A 447 21.87 14.71 -4.01
N LEU A 448 20.70 15.37 -4.02
CA LEU A 448 20.46 16.56 -4.85
C LEU A 448 21.43 17.70 -4.51
N SER A 449 21.74 17.87 -3.24
CA SER A 449 22.74 18.86 -2.81
C SER A 449 24.16 18.49 -3.28
N ALA A 450 24.55 17.23 -3.14
CA ALA A 450 25.86 16.73 -3.59
C ALA A 450 26.02 16.79 -5.12
N ALA A 451 24.92 16.61 -5.85
CA ALA A 451 24.92 16.68 -7.31
C ALA A 451 25.15 18.09 -7.88
N ARG A 452 25.02 19.14 -7.05
CA ARG A 452 25.28 20.52 -7.51
C ARG A 452 26.73 20.65 -7.97
N GLY A 453 26.93 20.84 -9.28
CA GLY A 453 28.22 20.96 -9.91
C GLY A 453 28.89 19.65 -10.38
N GLN A 454 28.27 18.46 -10.05
CA GLN A 454 28.77 17.16 -10.50
C GLN A 454 27.61 16.15 -10.76
N PRO A 455 26.52 16.52 -11.44
CA PRO A 455 25.34 15.64 -11.58
C PRO A 455 25.69 14.33 -12.32
N ASP A 456 26.53 14.37 -13.33
CA ASP A 456 26.90 13.18 -14.10
C ASP A 456 27.71 12.18 -13.29
N ALA A 457 28.62 12.63 -12.42
CA ALA A 457 29.39 11.76 -11.56
C ALA A 457 28.50 11.07 -10.50
N ILE A 458 27.54 11.80 -9.93
CA ILE A 458 26.55 11.23 -8.99
C ILE A 458 25.63 10.27 -9.73
N ARG A 459 25.11 10.61 -10.90
CA ARG A 459 24.29 9.72 -11.75
C ARG A 459 25.01 8.41 -12.03
N GLU A 460 26.26 8.47 -12.54
CA GLU A 460 27.03 7.27 -12.85
C GLU A 460 27.23 6.38 -11.63
N TYR A 461 27.53 6.97 -10.49
CA TYR A 461 27.71 6.24 -9.23
C TYR A 461 26.43 5.60 -8.76
N LEU A 462 25.30 6.33 -8.75
CA LEU A 462 24.01 5.81 -8.31
C LEU A 462 23.50 4.71 -9.23
N THR A 463 23.60 4.88 -10.56
CA THR A 463 23.19 3.85 -11.52
C THR A 463 24.04 2.58 -11.42
N ALA A 464 25.32 2.71 -11.10
CA ALA A 464 26.19 1.56 -10.85
C ALA A 464 25.76 0.80 -9.57
N ARG A 465 25.42 1.53 -8.49
CA ARG A 465 24.88 0.95 -7.24
C ARG A 465 23.53 0.29 -7.45
N TYR A 466 22.65 0.91 -8.21
CA TYR A 466 21.37 0.36 -8.61
C TYR A 466 21.57 -0.97 -9.38
N ASP A 467 22.45 -1.03 -10.35
CA ASP A 467 22.74 -2.24 -11.11
C ASP A 467 23.38 -3.36 -10.26
N GLN A 468 24.15 -3.01 -9.23
CA GLN A 468 24.67 -4.00 -8.26
C GLN A 468 23.53 -4.67 -7.47
N ASN A 469 22.53 -3.89 -7.04
CA ASN A 469 21.34 -4.42 -6.40
C ASN A 469 20.49 -5.25 -7.38
N LEU A 470 20.36 -4.80 -8.62
CA LEU A 470 19.69 -5.58 -9.66
C LEU A 470 20.39 -6.94 -9.91
N ARG A 471 21.72 -6.95 -9.87
CA ARG A 471 22.47 -8.22 -10.01
C ARG A 471 22.21 -9.17 -8.84
N TYR A 472 21.99 -8.65 -7.65
CA TYR A 472 21.56 -9.46 -6.50
C TYR A 472 20.14 -9.99 -6.66
N ILE A 473 19.21 -9.14 -7.06
CA ILE A 473 17.81 -9.53 -7.35
C ILE A 473 17.76 -10.59 -8.45
N ASP A 474 18.57 -10.48 -9.50
CA ASP A 474 18.65 -11.43 -10.58
C ASP A 474 18.92 -12.87 -10.08
N ASP A 475 19.80 -12.99 -9.08
CA ASP A 475 20.10 -14.27 -8.45
C ASP A 475 18.91 -14.80 -7.62
N GLN A 476 18.17 -13.93 -6.94
CA GLN A 476 17.02 -14.32 -6.14
C GLN A 476 15.80 -14.69 -7.01
N VAL A 477 15.54 -13.92 -8.05
CA VAL A 477 14.48 -14.22 -9.03
C VAL A 477 14.73 -15.57 -9.71
N ALA A 478 15.96 -15.87 -10.09
CA ALA A 478 16.30 -17.15 -10.68
C ALA A 478 16.02 -18.34 -9.75
N ARG A 479 16.25 -18.18 -8.44
CA ARG A 479 15.92 -19.20 -7.43
C ARG A 479 14.42 -19.44 -7.35
N LEU A 480 13.63 -18.34 -7.27
CA LEU A 480 12.18 -18.42 -7.19
C LEU A 480 11.56 -19.05 -8.42
N VAL A 481 11.99 -18.64 -9.61
CA VAL A 481 11.50 -19.19 -10.88
C VAL A 481 11.83 -20.69 -11.00
N ALA A 482 13.02 -21.11 -10.57
CA ALA A 482 13.39 -22.52 -10.54
C ALA A 482 12.50 -23.34 -9.59
N ALA A 483 12.20 -22.82 -8.42
CA ALA A 483 11.31 -23.47 -7.44
C ALA A 483 9.84 -23.50 -7.89
N ALA A 484 9.37 -22.49 -8.62
CA ALA A 484 8.04 -22.48 -9.20
C ALA A 484 7.82 -23.61 -10.22
N GLY A 485 8.85 -23.96 -10.97
CA GLY A 485 8.82 -24.99 -12.01
C GLY A 485 8.48 -24.45 -13.40
N GLU A 486 8.65 -25.30 -14.41
CA GLU A 486 8.49 -24.89 -15.82
C GLU A 486 7.03 -24.63 -16.21
N ASP A 487 6.10 -25.34 -15.58
CA ASP A 487 4.65 -25.23 -15.82
C ASP A 487 3.99 -24.09 -15.01
N ALA A 488 4.77 -23.31 -14.27
CA ALA A 488 4.25 -22.17 -13.54
C ALA A 488 3.92 -20.98 -14.47
N THR A 489 2.87 -20.26 -14.14
CA THR A 489 2.64 -18.90 -14.66
C THR A 489 3.48 -17.93 -13.83
N VAL A 490 4.47 -17.28 -14.45
CA VAL A 490 5.33 -16.31 -13.81
C VAL A 490 5.18 -14.95 -14.49
N VAL A 491 4.87 -13.92 -13.72
CA VAL A 491 4.76 -12.53 -14.18
C VAL A 491 5.80 -11.69 -13.44
N LEU A 492 6.79 -11.17 -14.18
CA LEU A 492 7.75 -10.21 -13.66
C LEU A 492 7.34 -8.80 -14.10
N PHE A 493 7.22 -7.88 -13.14
CA PHE A 493 6.83 -6.51 -13.39
C PHE A 493 7.39 -5.56 -12.32
N ALA A 494 7.32 -4.26 -12.61
CA ALA A 494 7.54 -3.19 -11.65
C ALA A 494 6.27 -2.36 -11.48
N ASP A 495 6.20 -1.61 -10.39
CA ASP A 495 5.16 -0.61 -10.15
C ASP A 495 5.48 0.74 -10.80
N HIS A 496 6.74 1.17 -10.77
CA HIS A 496 7.29 2.35 -11.41
C HIS A 496 8.79 2.18 -11.62
N GLY A 497 9.44 3.17 -12.20
CA GLY A 497 10.88 3.27 -12.33
C GLY A 497 11.51 4.21 -11.31
N GLU A 498 12.70 4.70 -11.61
CA GLU A 498 13.55 5.56 -10.78
C GLU A 498 14.20 6.64 -11.65
N GLU A 499 14.20 7.90 -11.22
CA GLU A 499 14.87 8.98 -11.94
C GLU A 499 16.31 9.16 -11.43
N PHE A 500 17.26 9.24 -12.35
CA PHE A 500 18.66 9.51 -12.10
C PHE A 500 19.08 10.82 -12.80
N PHE A 501 18.40 11.90 -12.52
CA PHE A 501 18.57 13.21 -13.17
C PHE A 501 18.25 13.18 -14.68
N ASP A 502 17.40 12.26 -15.15
CA ASP A 502 17.00 12.19 -16.57
C ASP A 502 16.29 13.49 -16.98
N HIS A 503 15.37 13.97 -16.15
CA HIS A 503 14.73 15.29 -16.30
C HIS A 503 15.09 16.27 -15.18
N GLY A 504 16.20 16.01 -14.46
CA GLY A 504 16.79 16.92 -13.48
C GLY A 504 16.35 16.68 -12.03
N GLU A 505 15.59 15.62 -11.77
CA GLU A 505 15.17 15.16 -10.45
C GLU A 505 15.82 13.83 -10.09
N LEU A 506 15.56 13.33 -8.89
CA LEU A 506 16.10 12.08 -8.37
C LEU A 506 14.97 11.30 -7.66
N GLU A 507 15.07 9.97 -7.63
CA GLU A 507 14.06 9.07 -7.08
C GLU A 507 12.75 9.10 -7.92
N HIS A 508 11.61 8.92 -7.27
CA HIS A 508 10.31 8.75 -7.93
C HIS A 508 9.22 9.57 -7.24
N GLY A 509 8.00 9.49 -7.74
CA GLY A 509 6.85 10.15 -7.11
C GLY A 509 6.62 11.60 -7.51
N HIS A 510 7.47 12.24 -8.32
CA HIS A 510 7.34 13.68 -8.61
C HIS A 510 6.95 14.01 -10.05
N THR A 511 7.32 13.18 -11.02
CA THR A 511 7.11 13.43 -12.45
C THR A 511 6.34 12.28 -13.11
N LEU A 512 5.97 12.47 -14.36
CA LEU A 512 5.26 11.46 -15.16
C LEU A 512 6.04 11.12 -16.44
N TYR A 513 7.37 11.23 -16.39
CA TYR A 513 8.22 10.86 -17.52
C TYR A 513 8.46 9.35 -17.62
N ASP A 514 9.01 8.89 -18.72
CA ASP A 514 9.11 7.48 -19.06
C ASP A 514 10.08 6.69 -18.18
N GLU A 515 11.11 7.32 -17.61
CA GLU A 515 11.99 6.71 -16.61
C GLU A 515 11.24 6.26 -15.35
N LEU A 516 10.08 6.85 -15.04
CA LEU A 516 9.23 6.47 -13.92
C LEU A 516 8.05 5.59 -14.35
N LEU A 517 7.47 5.82 -15.55
CA LEU A 517 6.23 5.18 -15.94
C LEU A 517 6.42 3.97 -16.86
N ARG A 518 7.54 3.87 -17.57
CA ARG A 518 7.77 2.79 -18.51
C ARG A 518 8.49 1.63 -17.82
N ILE A 519 7.69 0.63 -17.45
CA ILE A 519 8.12 -0.50 -16.61
C ILE A 519 8.37 -1.77 -17.43
N PRO A 520 9.15 -2.74 -16.93
CA PRO A 520 9.20 -4.06 -17.50
C PRO A 520 7.89 -4.80 -17.23
N LEU A 521 7.48 -5.62 -18.18
CA LEU A 521 6.43 -6.63 -18.03
C LEU A 521 6.78 -7.85 -18.85
N ILE A 522 7.04 -8.98 -18.17
CA ILE A 522 7.47 -10.24 -18.78
C ILE A 522 6.59 -11.36 -18.26
N VAL A 523 5.98 -12.12 -19.15
CA VAL A 523 5.03 -13.18 -18.79
C VAL A 523 5.49 -14.51 -19.38
N ARG A 524 5.72 -15.51 -18.53
CA ARG A 524 5.89 -16.92 -18.94
C ARG A 524 4.74 -17.71 -18.37
N ALA A 525 4.02 -18.43 -19.25
CA ALA A 525 2.90 -19.27 -18.83
C ALA A 525 2.76 -20.47 -19.76
N PRO A 526 2.20 -21.59 -19.28
CA PRO A 526 1.90 -22.75 -20.12
C PRO A 526 1.06 -22.36 -21.34
N GLY A 527 1.47 -22.84 -22.51
CA GLY A 527 0.78 -22.57 -23.78
C GLY A 527 1.05 -21.19 -24.42
N LEU A 528 1.93 -20.38 -23.84
CA LEU A 528 2.46 -19.18 -24.50
C LEU A 528 3.83 -19.46 -25.12
N ALA A 529 4.00 -19.13 -26.41
CA ALA A 529 5.30 -19.14 -27.06
C ALA A 529 6.06 -17.84 -26.80
N PRO A 530 7.40 -17.87 -26.74
CA PRO A 530 8.23 -16.68 -26.59
C PRO A 530 7.93 -15.66 -27.67
N ARG A 531 7.77 -14.39 -27.26
CA ARG A 531 7.40 -13.30 -28.17
C ARG A 531 7.73 -11.93 -27.59
N ARG A 532 7.98 -10.99 -28.47
CA ARG A 532 8.02 -9.56 -28.15
C ARG A 532 6.72 -8.89 -28.61
N VAL A 533 6.07 -8.17 -27.72
CA VAL A 533 4.79 -7.47 -27.97
C VAL A 533 5.04 -5.96 -27.92
N PRO A 534 5.02 -5.26 -29.08
CA PRO A 534 5.30 -3.82 -29.14
C PRO A 534 4.10 -2.93 -28.79
N THR A 535 2.90 -3.49 -28.71
CA THR A 535 1.69 -2.73 -28.38
C THR A 535 1.78 -2.19 -26.97
N PRO A 536 1.52 -0.88 -26.75
CA PRO A 536 1.49 -0.29 -25.41
C PRO A 536 0.42 -0.95 -24.54
N VAL A 537 0.80 -1.29 -23.30
CA VAL A 537 -0.06 -1.93 -22.30
C VAL A 537 0.04 -1.20 -20.96
N SER A 538 -0.93 -1.39 -20.09
CA SER A 538 -1.01 -0.72 -18.80
C SER A 538 -0.93 -1.73 -17.66
N LEU A 539 -0.46 -1.29 -16.51
CA LEU A 539 -0.36 -2.13 -15.30
C LEU A 539 -1.73 -2.66 -14.82
N ILE A 540 -2.84 -1.96 -15.11
CA ILE A 540 -4.21 -2.48 -14.84
C ILE A 540 -4.53 -3.76 -15.63
N ASP A 541 -3.75 -4.11 -16.65
CA ASP A 541 -3.95 -5.29 -17.48
C ASP A 541 -3.43 -6.57 -16.83
N LEU A 542 -2.63 -6.46 -15.75
CA LEU A 542 -2.02 -7.60 -15.08
C LEU A 542 -3.09 -8.56 -14.56
N THR A 543 -4.01 -8.11 -13.72
CA THR A 543 -5.08 -8.94 -13.14
C THR A 543 -5.95 -9.62 -14.19
N PRO A 544 -6.55 -8.92 -15.19
CA PRO A 544 -7.34 -9.61 -16.21
C PRO A 544 -6.52 -10.60 -17.05
N THR A 545 -5.23 -10.33 -17.26
CA THR A 545 -4.33 -11.26 -17.97
C THR A 545 -4.10 -12.54 -17.19
N VAL A 546 -3.78 -12.43 -15.90
CA VAL A 546 -3.59 -13.61 -15.03
C VAL A 546 -4.88 -14.43 -14.95
N LEU A 547 -6.03 -13.78 -14.75
CA LEU A 547 -7.32 -14.47 -14.72
C LEU A 547 -7.63 -15.20 -16.03
N ASP A 548 -7.35 -14.59 -17.16
CA ASP A 548 -7.57 -15.21 -18.49
C ASP A 548 -6.63 -16.41 -18.72
N LEU A 549 -5.34 -16.31 -18.35
CA LEU A 549 -4.39 -17.41 -18.38
C LEU A 549 -4.85 -18.60 -17.53
N LEU A 550 -5.54 -18.36 -16.45
CA LEU A 550 -6.08 -19.37 -15.55
C LEU A 550 -7.45 -19.90 -16.00
N GLY A 551 -8.05 -19.33 -17.05
CA GLY A 551 -9.41 -19.68 -17.52
C GLY A 551 -10.52 -19.09 -16.65
N LEU A 552 -10.23 -18.01 -15.92
CA LEU A 552 -11.12 -17.33 -14.97
C LEU A 552 -11.47 -15.89 -15.42
N GLY A 553 -11.39 -15.60 -16.71
CA GLY A 553 -11.54 -14.26 -17.28
C GLY A 553 -12.78 -13.50 -16.76
N ASP A 554 -12.62 -12.21 -16.49
CA ASP A 554 -13.68 -11.29 -16.07
C ASP A 554 -13.69 -10.05 -16.97
N THR A 555 -14.80 -9.85 -17.67
CA THR A 555 -14.98 -8.73 -18.61
C THR A 555 -15.39 -7.42 -17.94
N LYS A 556 -15.59 -7.40 -16.64
CA LYS A 556 -16.01 -6.21 -15.87
C LYS A 556 -14.85 -5.34 -15.39
N LEU A 557 -13.61 -5.81 -15.57
CA LEU A 557 -12.43 -5.06 -15.20
C LEU A 557 -12.15 -3.94 -16.22
N GLN A 558 -11.52 -2.85 -15.77
CA GLN A 558 -11.11 -1.75 -16.65
C GLN A 558 -9.84 -2.12 -17.45
N GLY A 559 -8.98 -2.96 -16.86
CA GLY A 559 -7.87 -3.56 -17.56
C GLY A 559 -8.33 -4.56 -18.62
N HIS A 560 -7.48 -4.80 -19.60
CA HIS A 560 -7.74 -5.69 -20.71
C HIS A 560 -6.78 -6.87 -20.69
N SER A 561 -7.27 -8.10 -20.92
CA SER A 561 -6.40 -9.27 -21.00
C SER A 561 -5.40 -9.15 -22.16
N LEU A 562 -4.14 -9.39 -21.85
CA LEU A 562 -3.04 -9.35 -22.81
C LEU A 562 -2.81 -10.71 -23.53
N VAL A 563 -3.60 -11.73 -23.24
CA VAL A 563 -3.41 -13.10 -23.73
C VAL A 563 -3.48 -13.16 -25.26
N ARG A 564 -4.38 -12.42 -25.89
CA ARG A 564 -4.46 -12.37 -27.37
C ARG A 564 -3.16 -11.82 -27.97
N ALA A 565 -2.70 -10.69 -27.45
CA ALA A 565 -1.44 -10.08 -27.89
C ALA A 565 -0.24 -11.00 -27.61
N ALA A 566 -0.23 -11.66 -26.44
CA ALA A 566 0.77 -12.66 -26.08
C ALA A 566 0.79 -13.87 -27.01
N ARG A 567 -0.34 -14.25 -27.57
CA ARG A 567 -0.44 -15.30 -28.61
C ARG A 567 -0.10 -14.80 -30.03
N GLY A 568 0.10 -13.49 -30.20
CA GLY A 568 0.35 -12.87 -31.49
C GLY A 568 -0.89 -12.63 -32.34
N GLU A 569 -2.05 -12.64 -31.70
CA GLU A 569 -3.31 -12.32 -32.31
C GLU A 569 -3.53 -10.79 -32.30
N ALA A 570 -4.17 -10.27 -33.34
CA ALA A 570 -4.53 -8.86 -33.39
C ALA A 570 -5.55 -8.52 -32.28
N ASP A 571 -5.27 -7.47 -31.55
CA ASP A 571 -6.18 -6.92 -30.55
C ASP A 571 -6.44 -5.42 -30.81
N PRO A 572 -7.48 -5.09 -31.58
CA PRO A 572 -7.80 -3.71 -31.94
C PRO A 572 -8.16 -2.85 -30.72
N LEU A 573 -8.80 -3.41 -29.70
CA LEU A 573 -9.16 -2.68 -28.49
C LEU A 573 -7.90 -2.25 -27.73
N LEU A 574 -6.96 -3.17 -27.54
CA LEU A 574 -5.67 -2.89 -26.92
C LEU A 574 -4.88 -1.83 -27.69
N ALA A 575 -4.85 -1.92 -29.02
CA ALA A 575 -4.11 -1.00 -29.87
C ALA A 575 -4.71 0.42 -29.93
N MET A 576 -6.01 0.57 -29.66
CA MET A 576 -6.74 1.85 -29.85
C MET A 576 -7.04 2.57 -28.54
N ARG A 577 -7.03 1.87 -27.40
CA ARG A 577 -7.34 2.52 -26.13
C ARG A 577 -6.22 3.47 -25.70
N PRO A 578 -6.54 4.60 -25.05
CA PRO A 578 -5.54 5.40 -24.36
C PRO A 578 -5.08 4.68 -23.09
N ILE A 579 -3.80 4.86 -22.72
CA ILE A 579 -3.27 4.50 -21.42
C ILE A 579 -3.19 5.76 -20.60
N THR A 580 -3.77 5.75 -19.40
CA THR A 580 -3.79 6.90 -18.49
C THR A 580 -2.94 6.64 -17.27
N PHE A 581 -2.31 7.69 -16.78
CA PHE A 581 -1.44 7.70 -15.62
C PHE A 581 -1.50 9.06 -14.93
N GLY A 582 -1.07 9.11 -13.67
CA GLY A 582 -1.10 10.37 -12.91
C GLY A 582 -0.76 10.14 -11.45
N ARG A 583 -1.24 11.05 -10.57
CA ARG A 583 -1.18 10.90 -9.12
C ARG A 583 0.26 10.87 -8.59
N PRO A 584 1.10 11.88 -8.86
CA PRO A 584 2.40 11.95 -8.24
C PRO A 584 2.25 12.02 -6.72
N LEU A 585 3.18 11.42 -5.98
CA LEU A 585 3.20 11.45 -4.52
C LEU A 585 3.59 12.84 -4.03
N TYR A 586 4.54 13.47 -4.71
CA TYR A 586 5.07 14.78 -4.36
C TYR A 586 4.69 15.84 -5.37
N GLY A 587 4.54 17.06 -4.89
CA GLY A 587 4.26 18.22 -5.74
C GLY A 587 2.79 18.38 -6.07
N ASN A 588 2.51 18.93 -7.24
CA ASN A 588 1.16 19.21 -7.67
C ASN A 588 0.56 18.03 -8.42
N GLU A 589 -0.74 17.89 -8.32
CA GLU A 589 -1.48 16.92 -9.10
C GLU A 589 -1.13 17.00 -10.59
N ALA A 590 -0.86 15.85 -11.17
CA ALA A 590 -0.53 15.71 -12.58
C ALA A 590 -1.20 14.48 -13.16
N TRP A 591 -1.66 14.60 -14.40
CA TRP A 591 -2.31 13.54 -15.15
C TRP A 591 -1.79 13.49 -16.58
N GLY A 592 -1.78 12.31 -17.13
CA GLY A 592 -1.35 12.15 -18.50
C GLY A 592 -2.00 10.96 -19.19
N SER A 593 -1.80 10.93 -20.49
CA SER A 593 -2.24 9.84 -21.36
C SER A 593 -1.22 9.54 -22.45
N LEU A 594 -1.14 8.28 -22.81
CA LEU A 594 -0.44 7.82 -24.01
C LEU A 594 -1.47 7.30 -25.00
N ALA A 595 -1.52 7.87 -26.18
CA ALA A 595 -2.38 7.42 -27.25
C ALA A 595 -1.67 7.58 -28.62
N ARG A 596 -1.62 6.49 -29.41
CA ARG A 596 -1.03 6.48 -30.76
C ARG A 596 0.44 6.93 -30.83
N GLY A 597 1.19 6.78 -29.73
CA GLY A 597 2.59 7.19 -29.60
C GLY A 597 2.76 8.67 -29.23
N GLU A 598 1.69 9.38 -28.92
CA GLU A 598 1.73 10.73 -28.36
C GLU A 598 1.47 10.67 -26.86
N LYS A 599 2.38 11.21 -26.06
CA LYS A 599 2.27 11.32 -24.62
C LYS A 599 1.92 12.75 -24.25
N TYR A 600 0.85 12.89 -23.50
CA TYR A 600 0.36 14.15 -22.96
C TYR A 600 0.45 14.15 -21.45
N ILE A 601 0.93 15.25 -20.89
CA ILE A 601 0.97 15.48 -19.44
C ILE A 601 0.38 16.85 -19.15
N SER A 602 -0.58 16.91 -18.21
CA SER A 602 -1.11 18.13 -17.61
C SER A 602 -0.62 18.21 -16.19
N ARG A 603 0.23 19.19 -15.88
CA ARG A 603 0.81 19.40 -14.55
C ARG A 603 0.77 20.88 -14.21
N SER A 604 0.17 21.24 -13.10
CA SER A 604 0.23 22.62 -12.58
C SER A 604 -0.21 23.72 -13.55
N GLY A 605 -1.12 23.40 -14.50
CA GLY A 605 -1.53 24.30 -15.56
C GLY A 605 -0.54 24.40 -16.73
N GLU A 606 0.56 23.67 -16.66
CA GLU A 606 1.44 23.41 -17.77
C GLU A 606 0.97 22.18 -18.52
N GLU A 607 1.01 22.25 -19.85
CA GLU A 607 0.73 21.13 -20.73
C GLU A 607 2.00 20.72 -21.48
N LEU A 608 2.34 19.44 -21.38
CA LEU A 608 3.44 18.85 -22.11
C LEU A 608 2.88 17.86 -23.14
N LEU A 609 3.47 17.86 -24.32
CA LEU A 609 3.08 16.95 -25.41
C LEU A 609 4.34 16.44 -26.10
N PHE A 610 4.49 15.12 -26.18
CA PHE A 610 5.66 14.47 -26.77
C PHE A 610 5.25 13.47 -27.85
N ASP A 611 6.02 13.38 -28.93
CA ASP A 611 5.93 12.33 -29.95
C ASP A 611 7.01 11.29 -29.62
N LEU A 612 6.64 10.27 -28.84
CA LEU A 612 7.61 9.28 -28.30
C LEU A 612 8.30 8.46 -29.40
N LYS A 613 7.79 8.44 -30.64
CA LYS A 613 8.46 7.79 -31.77
C LYS A 613 9.66 8.58 -32.27
N LYS A 614 9.65 9.90 -32.12
CA LYS A 614 10.70 10.81 -32.57
C LYS A 614 11.53 11.37 -31.43
N ASP A 615 10.97 11.38 -30.25
CA ASP A 615 11.52 11.94 -29.02
C ASP A 615 11.26 11.00 -27.84
N PRO A 616 11.90 9.84 -27.83
CA PRO A 616 11.71 8.85 -26.76
C PRO A 616 12.22 9.32 -25.40
N GLU A 617 13.10 10.33 -25.38
CA GLU A 617 13.67 10.92 -24.15
C GLU A 617 12.84 12.11 -23.66
N GLU A 618 11.68 12.40 -24.26
CA GLU A 618 10.75 13.47 -23.84
C GLU A 618 11.42 14.86 -23.66
N ALA A 619 12.47 15.10 -24.45
CA ALA A 619 13.29 16.32 -24.35
C ALA A 619 12.61 17.56 -24.99
N LYS A 620 11.63 17.37 -25.86
CA LYS A 620 11.04 18.43 -26.68
C LYS A 620 9.53 18.52 -26.53
N ASN A 621 9.08 19.44 -25.67
CA ASN A 621 7.67 19.77 -25.56
C ASN A 621 7.12 20.38 -26.89
N LEU A 622 6.14 19.74 -27.48
CA LEU A 622 5.47 20.18 -28.71
C LEU A 622 4.29 21.14 -28.48
N ARG A 623 3.84 21.27 -27.23
CA ARG A 623 2.65 22.03 -26.86
C ARG A 623 2.65 23.49 -27.32
N PRO A 624 3.76 24.25 -27.28
CA PRO A 624 3.78 25.62 -27.74
C PRO A 624 3.45 25.80 -29.22
N ARG A 625 3.51 24.74 -30.02
CA ARG A 625 3.28 24.76 -31.48
C ARG A 625 2.15 23.86 -31.96
N ARG A 626 1.53 23.12 -31.02
CA ARG A 626 0.57 22.06 -31.36
C ARG A 626 -0.58 22.03 -30.35
N ASP A 627 -1.82 21.95 -30.85
CA ASP A 627 -2.99 21.79 -29.97
C ASP A 627 -3.03 20.40 -29.31
N ALA A 628 -3.52 20.32 -28.06
CA ALA A 628 -3.63 19.11 -27.30
C ALA A 628 -5.08 18.57 -27.13
N ALA A 629 -6.04 19.09 -27.89
CA ALA A 629 -7.46 18.70 -27.74
C ALA A 629 -7.66 17.18 -27.86
N THR A 630 -7.04 16.55 -28.87
CA THR A 630 -7.12 15.08 -29.06
C THR A 630 -6.50 14.31 -27.87
N ALA A 631 -5.42 14.85 -27.29
CA ALA A 631 -4.75 14.22 -26.16
C ALA A 631 -5.54 14.38 -24.85
N ARG A 632 -6.19 15.53 -24.63
CA ARG A 632 -7.14 15.74 -23.53
C ARG A 632 -8.33 14.79 -23.63
N ASP A 633 -8.89 14.63 -24.82
CA ASP A 633 -9.94 13.66 -25.11
C ASP A 633 -9.50 12.20 -24.82
N ALA A 634 -8.24 11.86 -25.15
CA ALA A 634 -7.69 10.55 -24.89
C ALA A 634 -7.56 10.32 -23.38
N LEU A 635 -7.09 11.32 -22.63
CA LEU A 635 -7.04 11.29 -21.18
C LEU A 635 -8.44 11.08 -20.57
N ALA A 636 -9.44 11.85 -21.02
CA ALA A 636 -10.82 11.74 -20.58
C ALA A 636 -11.40 10.33 -20.76
N ARG A 637 -11.20 9.75 -21.95
CA ARG A 637 -11.67 8.39 -22.26
C ARG A 637 -10.95 7.33 -21.44
N GLY A 638 -9.66 7.52 -21.16
CA GLY A 638 -8.85 6.55 -20.45
C GLY A 638 -9.18 6.45 -18.97
N ILE A 639 -9.56 7.56 -18.34
CA ILE A 639 -10.00 7.57 -16.93
C ILE A 639 -11.45 7.05 -16.81
N GLY A 640 -12.21 6.99 -17.90
CA GLY A 640 -13.62 6.58 -17.89
C GLY A 640 -14.55 7.61 -17.23
N ARG A 641 -14.07 8.84 -17.01
CA ARG A 641 -14.81 10.01 -16.54
C ARG A 641 -14.51 11.18 -17.48
N GLY A 642 -15.49 12.04 -17.70
CA GLY A 642 -15.24 13.28 -18.45
C GLY A 642 -14.21 14.11 -17.69
N VAL A 643 -13.17 14.58 -18.39
CA VAL A 643 -12.28 15.59 -17.84
C VAL A 643 -13.01 16.92 -17.92
N GLY A 644 -13.27 17.56 -16.80
CA GLY A 644 -13.71 18.95 -16.79
C GLY A 644 -12.55 19.83 -17.27
N VAL A 645 -12.87 20.85 -18.06
CA VAL A 645 -11.94 21.97 -18.28
C VAL A 645 -12.34 23.05 -17.30
N GLY A 646 -11.39 23.57 -16.53
CA GLY A 646 -11.76 24.52 -15.49
C GLY A 646 -10.60 25.27 -14.88
N TYR A 647 -10.90 25.92 -13.79
CA TYR A 647 -9.96 26.76 -13.07
C TYR A 647 -9.25 25.98 -11.98
N ARG A 648 -7.96 26.19 -11.88
CA ARG A 648 -7.07 25.69 -10.86
C ARG A 648 -6.52 26.85 -10.06
N LEU A 649 -6.71 26.82 -8.75
CA LEU A 649 -6.18 27.77 -7.78
C LEU A 649 -5.03 27.11 -7.04
N ALA A 650 -3.80 27.56 -7.31
CA ALA A 650 -2.58 27.01 -6.72
C ALA A 650 -1.89 28.08 -5.85
N PRO A 651 -1.98 27.99 -4.50
CA PRO A 651 -1.20 28.86 -3.65
C PRO A 651 0.29 28.50 -3.71
N ARG A 652 1.16 29.53 -3.72
CA ARG A 652 2.62 29.42 -3.73
C ARG A 652 3.26 30.37 -2.72
N GLY A 653 4.38 29.99 -2.14
CA GLY A 653 5.22 30.89 -1.33
C GLY A 653 5.47 30.40 0.09
N LYS A 654 6.38 31.09 0.77
CA LYS A 654 6.75 30.82 2.17
C LYS A 654 5.95 31.79 3.08
N GLY A 655 4.98 31.29 3.78
CA GLY A 655 4.22 32.11 4.73
C GLY A 655 3.35 31.26 5.65
N SER A 656 3.27 31.61 6.93
CA SER A 656 2.34 30.99 7.89
C SER A 656 1.07 31.84 8.03
N GLY A 657 -0.07 31.18 8.13
CA GLY A 657 -1.36 31.77 8.47
C GLY A 657 -2.44 31.58 7.40
N PRO A 658 -3.71 31.62 7.81
CA PRO A 658 -4.83 31.35 6.93
C PRO A 658 -5.02 32.44 5.88
N PHE A 659 -5.54 32.07 4.72
CA PHE A 659 -6.01 33.00 3.70
C PHE A 659 -7.19 32.38 2.95
N GLU A 660 -7.98 33.25 2.32
CA GLU A 660 -9.16 32.85 1.55
C GLU A 660 -9.03 33.34 0.12
N VAL A 661 -9.58 32.56 -0.79
CA VAL A 661 -9.67 32.89 -2.23
C VAL A 661 -11.11 32.72 -2.66
N GLU A 662 -11.70 33.78 -3.16
CA GLU A 662 -12.98 33.73 -3.84
C GLU A 662 -12.76 33.66 -5.34
N LEU A 663 -13.36 32.66 -5.97
CA LEU A 663 -13.43 32.52 -7.41
C LEU A 663 -14.89 32.75 -7.82
N HIS A 664 -15.12 33.79 -8.59
CA HIS A 664 -16.41 34.07 -9.21
C HIS A 664 -16.32 33.78 -10.71
N VAL A 665 -17.21 32.91 -11.20
CA VAL A 665 -17.29 32.50 -12.59
C VAL A 665 -18.69 32.84 -13.11
N PRO A 666 -18.83 33.89 -13.92
CA PRO A 666 -20.11 34.26 -14.51
C PRO A 666 -20.70 33.09 -15.31
N GLY A 667 -21.95 32.73 -15.05
CA GLY A 667 -22.62 31.59 -15.70
C GLY A 667 -22.58 30.29 -14.90
N GLY A 668 -21.95 30.30 -13.73
CA GLY A 668 -22.00 29.24 -12.74
C GLY A 668 -20.80 28.31 -12.70
N ILE A 669 -20.61 27.72 -11.50
CA ILE A 669 -19.65 26.66 -11.25
C ILE A 669 -20.42 25.34 -11.15
N ALA A 670 -20.11 24.40 -12.01
CA ALA A 670 -20.74 23.09 -12.00
C ALA A 670 -20.27 22.26 -10.79
N GLU A 671 -18.96 22.17 -10.60
CA GLU A 671 -18.33 21.35 -9.58
C GLU A 671 -17.06 22.04 -9.08
N ALA A 672 -16.71 21.83 -7.79
CA ALA A 672 -15.45 22.30 -7.23
C ALA A 672 -14.98 21.33 -6.12
N TRP A 673 -13.68 21.09 -6.03
CA TRP A 673 -13.10 20.20 -5.03
C TRP A 673 -11.67 20.62 -4.66
N VAL A 674 -11.18 20.09 -3.52
CA VAL A 674 -9.78 20.20 -3.10
C VAL A 674 -9.02 19.02 -3.68
N GLY A 675 -7.87 19.24 -4.30
CA GLY A 675 -6.99 18.18 -4.79
C GLY A 675 -6.44 17.34 -3.64
N ASP A 676 -6.34 16.05 -3.84
CA ASP A 676 -5.75 15.13 -2.88
C ASP A 676 -4.22 15.25 -2.93
N ASP A 677 -3.62 15.69 -1.82
CA ASP A 677 -2.19 15.59 -1.57
C ASP A 677 -2.01 14.87 -0.24
N PRO A 678 -1.74 13.57 -0.25
CA PRO A 678 -1.60 12.77 0.98
C PRO A 678 -0.40 13.19 1.83
N THR A 679 0.54 13.94 1.27
CA THR A 679 1.76 14.37 1.97
C THR A 679 1.57 15.71 2.70
N ASN A 680 0.42 16.37 2.55
CA ASN A 680 0.24 17.74 3.01
C ASN A 680 -0.71 17.83 4.21
N LYS A 681 -0.17 18.15 5.38
CA LYS A 681 -0.92 18.43 6.62
C LYS A 681 -1.68 19.78 6.59
N SER A 682 -1.60 20.58 5.51
CA SER A 682 -2.37 21.81 5.38
C SER A 682 -3.81 21.50 5.00
N GLU A 683 -4.76 21.93 5.79
CA GLU A 683 -6.16 21.79 5.45
C GLU A 683 -6.57 22.87 4.43
N ALA A 684 -7.27 22.45 3.39
CA ALA A 684 -8.01 23.34 2.51
C ALA A 684 -9.49 22.94 2.53
N SER A 685 -10.36 23.92 2.47
CA SER A 685 -11.81 23.69 2.41
C SER A 685 -12.45 24.58 1.36
N ILE A 686 -13.58 24.14 0.82
CA ILE A 686 -14.36 24.90 -0.14
C ILE A 686 -15.75 25.13 0.42
N THR A 687 -16.21 26.36 0.31
CA THR A 687 -17.60 26.74 0.58
C THR A 687 -18.20 27.32 -0.71
N ARG A 688 -19.32 26.80 -1.15
CA ARG A 688 -20.12 27.42 -2.22
C ARG A 688 -20.84 28.63 -1.63
N VAL A 689 -20.54 29.83 -2.14
CA VAL A 689 -21.16 31.07 -1.69
C VAL A 689 -22.49 31.29 -2.40
N ASP A 690 -22.50 31.07 -3.72
CA ASP A 690 -23.67 31.06 -4.59
C ASP A 690 -23.40 30.16 -5.83
N ASP A 691 -24.28 30.22 -6.84
CA ASP A 691 -24.14 29.40 -8.04
C ASP A 691 -22.88 29.74 -8.88
N ASP A 692 -22.45 30.98 -8.82
CA ASP A 692 -21.32 31.52 -9.59
C ASP A 692 -20.04 31.64 -8.76
N THR A 693 -20.08 31.46 -7.44
CA THR A 693 -18.96 31.79 -6.55
C THR A 693 -18.63 30.67 -5.59
N ILE A 694 -17.36 30.32 -5.51
CA ILE A 694 -16.80 29.48 -4.45
C ILE A 694 -15.78 30.26 -3.61
N ARG A 695 -15.68 29.92 -2.32
CA ARG A 695 -14.65 30.40 -1.42
C ARG A 695 -13.79 29.21 -0.98
N ALA A 696 -12.50 29.27 -1.29
CA ALA A 696 -11.51 28.32 -0.82
C ALA A 696 -10.74 28.91 0.35
N SER A 697 -10.67 28.19 1.47
CA SER A 697 -9.94 28.58 2.68
C SER A 697 -8.76 27.65 2.88
N PHE A 698 -7.58 28.22 3.20
CA PHE A 698 -6.32 27.49 3.38
C PHE A 698 -5.73 27.84 4.75
N THR A 699 -5.34 26.84 5.54
CA THR A 699 -4.87 27.03 6.92
C THR A 699 -3.38 27.35 7.04
N SER A 700 -2.55 26.88 6.15
CA SER A 700 -1.09 27.07 6.17
C SER A 700 -0.49 27.09 4.77
N LEU A 701 0.72 27.67 4.66
CA LEU A 701 1.52 27.73 3.44
C LEU A 701 2.97 27.21 3.67
N ARG A 702 3.19 26.29 4.57
CA ARG A 702 4.48 25.60 4.68
C ARG A 702 4.45 24.32 3.88
N GLY A 703 5.38 24.14 2.95
CA GLY A 703 5.50 22.95 2.12
C GLY A 703 4.68 22.96 0.83
N PHE A 704 4.36 21.82 0.30
CA PHE A 704 3.50 21.63 -0.87
C PHE A 704 2.06 21.99 -0.55
N HIS A 705 1.34 22.55 -1.51
CA HIS A 705 0.06 23.20 -1.26
C HIS A 705 -1.07 22.43 -1.90
N ARG A 706 -2.12 22.15 -1.13
CA ARG A 706 -3.38 21.67 -1.72
C ARG A 706 -3.90 22.69 -2.71
N GLU A 707 -4.34 22.21 -3.85
CA GLU A 707 -4.89 22.99 -4.93
C GLU A 707 -6.41 22.90 -4.90
N VAL A 708 -7.08 23.93 -5.38
CA VAL A 708 -8.52 23.92 -5.52
C VAL A 708 -8.87 23.96 -7.00
N PHE A 709 -9.80 23.12 -7.40
CA PHE A 709 -10.29 22.98 -8.75
C PHE A 709 -11.74 23.41 -8.84
N ALA A 710 -12.12 24.07 -9.96
CA ALA A 710 -13.48 24.47 -10.22
C ALA A 710 -13.82 24.32 -11.70
N VAL A 711 -14.89 23.61 -12.00
CA VAL A 711 -15.41 23.41 -13.37
C VAL A 711 -16.57 24.38 -13.61
N PRO A 712 -16.48 25.28 -14.59
CA PRO A 712 -17.58 26.14 -14.94
C PRO A 712 -18.73 25.41 -15.61
N ARG A 713 -19.94 25.96 -15.55
CA ARG A 713 -21.08 25.53 -16.35
C ARG A 713 -20.98 26.12 -17.77
N GLY A 714 -21.07 25.26 -18.79
CA GLY A 714 -21.05 25.70 -20.19
C GLY A 714 -19.65 25.85 -20.78
N ASP A 715 -19.57 26.53 -21.96
CA ASP A 715 -18.31 26.72 -22.67
C ASP A 715 -17.49 27.86 -22.03
N ALA A 716 -16.58 27.46 -21.17
CA ALA A 716 -15.78 28.36 -20.36
C ALA A 716 -14.69 29.14 -21.13
N ALA A 717 -14.44 28.78 -22.39
CA ALA A 717 -13.48 29.52 -23.23
C ALA A 717 -13.95 30.98 -23.49
N ALA A 718 -15.22 31.28 -23.22
CA ALA A 718 -15.81 32.61 -23.40
C ALA A 718 -15.98 33.39 -22.07
N ILE A 719 -15.64 32.81 -20.92
CA ILE A 719 -15.96 33.36 -19.59
C ILE A 719 -14.68 33.85 -18.90
N ALA A 720 -14.65 35.14 -18.56
CA ALA A 720 -13.57 35.72 -17.75
C ALA A 720 -13.95 35.65 -16.26
N PRO A 721 -13.22 34.85 -15.43
CA PRO A 721 -13.51 34.77 -14.01
C PRO A 721 -12.94 35.98 -13.26
N THR A 722 -13.53 36.29 -12.08
CA THR A 722 -12.97 37.20 -11.12
C THR A 722 -12.38 36.43 -9.95
N VAL A 723 -11.11 36.68 -9.61
CA VAL A 723 -10.44 36.05 -8.48
C VAL A 723 -10.11 37.10 -7.43
N THR A 724 -10.60 36.89 -6.20
CA THR A 724 -10.33 37.77 -5.06
C THR A 724 -9.56 36.99 -3.99
N VAL A 725 -8.40 37.48 -3.61
CA VAL A 725 -7.60 36.90 -2.50
C VAL A 725 -7.71 37.78 -1.25
N ARG A 726 -8.13 37.18 -0.14
CA ARG A 726 -8.20 37.79 1.17
C ARG A 726 -7.27 37.11 2.14
N VAL A 727 -6.38 37.83 2.75
CA VAL A 727 -5.57 37.33 3.85
C VAL A 727 -6.35 37.49 5.15
N ALA A 728 -6.56 36.41 5.88
CA ALA A 728 -7.29 36.44 7.16
C ALA A 728 -6.49 37.13 8.28
N ARG A 729 -6.25 38.44 8.14
CA ARG A 729 -5.72 39.30 9.20
C ARG A 729 -6.61 40.53 9.29
N PRO A 730 -6.98 40.99 10.50
CA PRO A 730 -7.69 42.24 10.65
C PRO A 730 -6.94 43.40 9.99
N GLY A 731 -7.58 44.12 9.06
CA GLY A 731 -6.99 45.27 8.37
C GLY A 731 -6.21 45.00 7.09
N ALA A 732 -6.16 43.79 6.59
CA ALA A 732 -5.59 43.50 5.26
C ALA A 732 -6.59 43.85 4.15
N GLU A 733 -6.14 44.59 3.15
CA GLU A 733 -6.94 44.85 1.94
C GLU A 733 -7.04 43.58 1.09
N ALA A 734 -8.22 43.34 0.54
CA ALA A 734 -8.43 42.30 -0.45
C ALA A 734 -7.81 42.70 -1.79
N VAL A 735 -7.14 41.78 -2.48
CA VAL A 735 -6.63 42.01 -3.83
C VAL A 735 -7.56 41.27 -4.80
N SER A 736 -8.22 41.97 -5.67
CA SER A 736 -9.09 41.42 -6.70
C SER A 736 -8.46 41.59 -8.07
N LEU A 737 -8.59 40.59 -8.93
CA LEU A 737 -8.30 40.65 -10.35
C LEU A 737 -9.56 40.33 -11.14
N GLU A 738 -9.99 41.29 -11.95
CA GLU A 738 -11.16 41.13 -12.84
C GLU A 738 -10.70 40.90 -14.28
N GLY A 739 -11.46 40.08 -14.99
CA GLY A 739 -11.36 39.95 -16.46
C GLY A 739 -10.01 39.40 -16.95
N LEU A 740 -9.52 38.33 -16.34
CA LEU A 740 -8.28 37.70 -16.79
C LEU A 740 -8.41 37.17 -18.21
N PRO A 741 -7.60 37.62 -19.17
CA PRO A 741 -7.64 37.09 -20.52
C PRO A 741 -7.18 35.64 -20.50
N PHE A 742 -7.98 34.75 -21.04
CA PHE A 742 -7.62 33.38 -21.32
C PHE A 742 -6.62 33.36 -22.49
N ASP A 743 -5.39 32.87 -22.24
CA ASP A 743 -4.59 32.37 -23.32
C ASP A 743 -4.90 30.88 -23.51
N GLY A 744 -5.35 30.47 -24.65
CA GLY A 744 -5.70 29.08 -25.00
C GLY A 744 -4.53 28.08 -24.84
N GLU A 745 -3.40 28.46 -24.22
CA GLU A 745 -2.18 27.71 -24.09
C GLU A 745 -1.90 27.18 -22.66
N GLY A 746 -2.83 27.36 -21.71
CA GLY A 746 -2.69 26.83 -20.33
C GLY A 746 -1.69 27.60 -19.46
N ARG A 747 -1.30 28.80 -19.84
CA ARG A 747 -0.43 29.66 -19.00
C ARG A 747 -1.20 30.20 -17.79
N PRO A 748 -0.49 30.56 -16.69
CA PRO A 748 -1.12 31.21 -15.57
C PRO A 748 -1.93 32.41 -16.03
N LEU A 749 -3.25 32.40 -15.78
CA LEU A 749 -4.15 33.53 -16.11
C LEU A 749 -3.76 34.75 -15.29
N ALA A 750 -3.29 34.55 -14.06
CA ALA A 750 -2.80 35.59 -13.20
C ALA A 750 -1.88 35.05 -12.12
N ARG A 751 -0.96 35.90 -11.73
CA ARG A 751 -0.14 35.70 -10.54
C ARG A 751 -0.39 36.86 -9.57
N LEU A 752 -1.12 36.58 -8.50
CA LEU A 752 -1.35 37.52 -7.42
C LEU A 752 -0.19 37.42 -6.43
N SER A 753 0.60 38.47 -6.27
CA SER A 753 1.73 38.48 -5.35
C SER A 753 1.51 39.52 -4.25
N GLY A 754 1.66 39.11 -2.99
CA GLY A 754 1.63 40.01 -1.84
C GLY A 754 2.23 39.35 -0.59
N GLN A 755 3.06 40.08 0.14
CA GLN A 755 3.65 39.62 1.41
C GLN A 755 4.35 38.25 1.37
N GLY A 756 5.08 37.91 0.28
CA GLY A 756 5.78 36.66 0.12
C GLY A 756 4.90 35.48 -0.31
N ARG A 757 3.66 35.75 -0.71
CA ARG A 757 2.69 34.77 -1.18
C ARG A 757 2.31 35.03 -2.62
N THR A 758 2.09 33.97 -3.36
CA THR A 758 1.61 34.04 -4.74
C THR A 758 0.44 33.07 -4.90
N MET A 759 -0.66 33.53 -5.49
CA MET A 759 -1.74 32.68 -5.97
C MET A 759 -1.60 32.57 -7.49
N GLU A 760 -1.44 31.35 -7.99
CA GLU A 760 -1.50 31.08 -9.41
C GLU A 760 -2.91 30.61 -9.76
N VAL A 761 -3.51 31.25 -10.74
CA VAL A 761 -4.80 30.83 -11.31
C VAL A 761 -4.55 30.38 -12.73
N THR A 762 -4.89 29.15 -13.04
CA THR A 762 -4.71 28.60 -14.39
C THR A 762 -6.02 28.01 -14.87
N TYR A 763 -6.21 27.99 -16.17
CA TYR A 763 -7.29 27.29 -16.83
C TYR A 763 -6.72 26.07 -17.55
N ALA A 764 -7.16 24.86 -17.18
CA ALA A 764 -6.58 23.62 -17.64
C ALA A 764 -7.61 22.48 -17.67
N ALA A 765 -7.25 21.38 -18.29
CA ALA A 765 -7.97 20.14 -18.09
C ALA A 765 -7.73 19.67 -16.64
N LEU A 766 -8.81 19.50 -15.89
CA LEU A 766 -8.80 19.09 -14.50
C LEU A 766 -9.21 17.61 -14.41
N PRO A 767 -8.57 16.83 -13.54
CA PRO A 767 -9.11 15.54 -13.20
C PRO A 767 -10.39 15.75 -12.40
N LEU A 768 -11.45 14.98 -12.69
CA LEU A 768 -12.62 14.99 -11.82
C LEU A 768 -12.28 14.31 -10.49
N PRO A 769 -12.92 14.75 -9.37
CA PRO A 769 -12.62 14.20 -8.06
C PRO A 769 -12.82 12.70 -8.05
N ALA A 770 -11.86 11.99 -7.52
CA ALA A 770 -12.04 10.61 -7.10
C ALA A 770 -13.22 10.60 -6.11
N GLY A 771 -14.13 9.64 -6.24
CA GLY A 771 -15.15 9.45 -5.22
C GLY A 771 -14.45 9.28 -3.89
N THR A 772 -14.69 10.18 -2.97
CA THR A 772 -14.17 10.37 -1.64
C THR A 772 -13.61 9.12 -0.96
N ALA A 773 -12.39 8.77 -1.25
CA ALA A 773 -11.52 7.99 -0.40
C ALA A 773 -10.20 8.73 -0.38
N ALA A 774 -10.14 9.78 0.43
CA ALA A 774 -8.87 10.31 0.88
C ALA A 774 -8.23 9.19 1.73
N VAL A 775 -7.22 8.54 1.20
CA VAL A 775 -6.26 7.83 2.04
C VAL A 775 -5.44 8.93 2.70
N GLY A 776 -5.97 9.51 3.76
CA GLY A 776 -5.17 10.26 4.71
C GLY A 776 -4.29 9.22 5.38
N ALA A 777 -2.96 9.34 5.25
CA ALA A 777 -2.08 8.67 6.17
C ALA A 777 -2.45 9.18 7.57
N ASP A 778 -2.82 8.29 8.49
CA ASP A 778 -2.86 8.64 9.91
C ASP A 778 -1.44 8.95 10.40
N ASP A 779 -1.29 9.44 11.62
CA ASP A 779 0.01 9.86 12.12
C ASP A 779 1.02 8.68 12.21
N GLU A 780 0.55 7.46 12.39
CA GLU A 780 1.38 6.25 12.37
C GLU A 780 1.86 5.90 10.96
N GLN A 781 1.00 6.04 9.96
CA GLN A 781 1.37 5.89 8.56
C GLN A 781 2.33 6.99 8.11
N ALA A 782 2.15 8.21 8.59
CA ALA A 782 3.06 9.32 8.32
C ALA A 782 4.46 9.07 8.90
N ALA A 783 4.56 8.57 10.14
CA ALA A 783 5.83 8.21 10.76
C ALA A 783 6.54 7.07 10.02
N ALA A 784 5.79 6.04 9.59
CA ALA A 784 6.32 4.95 8.78
C ALA A 784 6.82 5.44 7.41
N LEU A 785 6.09 6.37 6.78
CA LEU A 785 6.47 6.99 5.51
C LEU A 785 7.72 7.87 5.64
N CYS A 786 7.86 8.58 6.76
CA CYS A 786 9.06 9.33 7.10
C CYS A 786 10.29 8.41 7.25
N ALA A 787 10.16 7.32 7.99
CA ALA A 787 11.24 6.35 8.19
C ALA A 787 11.73 5.72 6.87
N LEU A 788 10.86 5.71 5.86
CA LEU A 788 11.12 5.18 4.53
C LEU A 788 11.62 6.23 3.54
N GLY A 789 11.72 7.50 3.94
CA GLY A 789 12.16 8.58 3.05
C GLY A 789 11.08 9.04 2.06
N TYR A 790 9.83 8.62 2.21
CA TYR A 790 8.71 9.05 1.37
C TYR A 790 8.13 10.42 1.75
N MET A 791 8.62 11.04 2.81
CA MET A 791 8.20 12.39 3.23
C MET A 791 9.41 13.30 3.46
N ASP A 792 9.35 14.50 2.91
CA ASP A 792 10.47 15.48 2.98
C ASP A 792 10.56 16.23 4.31
N ASN A 793 9.57 16.13 5.19
CA ASN A 793 9.50 16.82 6.47
C ASN A 793 9.11 15.83 7.57
N CYS A 794 10.12 15.17 8.11
CA CYS A 794 10.00 14.14 9.14
C CYS A 794 10.41 14.66 10.54
N ASP A 795 10.40 15.98 10.78
CA ASP A 795 10.72 16.63 12.06
C ASP A 795 9.45 16.88 12.89
#